data_b103c802fbf3c8843902bc411efcbd15
#
_entry.id   b103c802fbf3c8843902bc411efcbd15
#
_cell.length_a   1.000
_cell.length_b   1.000
_cell.length_c   1.000
_cell.angle_alpha   90.00
_cell.angle_beta   90.00
_cell.angle_gamma   90.00
#
_symmetry.space_group_name_H-M   'P 1'
#
loop_
_entity.id
_entity.type
_entity.pdbx_description
1 polymer ?
#
loop_
_entity_poly.entity_id
_entity_poly.type
_entity_poly.pdbx_seq_one_letter_code
_entity_poly.pdbx_strand_id
1 'polypeptide(L)'
;MQKHAIQFLLVAFSFGAMADGFDDGSLDFADPLIGTEGAGSQYGGMQPYTCVPFGSFHAVPMTRTNRIGRLSFNSSDNTLLGVILTRQPAIWMGDWGEVRVEVPPAKIKALDAKPYLTRVTAGDRAYEYTATAHAAWIRGLDAATVAAFPELGVNTNRMDAKYGYPLPNFGGRWYADKSCPGELKIGLSLISVEQAKANLAKEIGTRTFDEIVAETKAQWEEMFSRVVINAPDDVKTIFYTGLYHTLLYPRQMDEDGRYYSAFDDRIHTGTRYNCFSLWDTYRAEHPWLTLIAPERVDGMMQSLVDMYKEGGWLPKWPNPSYTGIMVGAPAEVVLQEARTKGFTGFDWATAQEAIRKNATIPQEHDTERRWEDRGIFGRAPETRAGLTSYLKRGYVTCDETAESVSRTQDFSLADRNRNYTNLWCAAEGMFLPRRADGSFISRKDLKPPYRDYCEQQPETGVWAVPHDCEGLAELMGGKVGAIRRLDEFFDTIFFKPDGRGNGSIHGNETSHHCAYLYNRFGAPDKTQRRVRQILAKCYSTNRKGFDGHEDCGQMSAWYIFSALGFYPLDPVSGEYEIGSPLVKSATLKLGAATLRAVVRGYALNHWRVKRVTLNGRELSNWRVRHADIVKGGELVFEMTEN
;
A
#
# COMPACT_ATOMS: atom_id res chain seq x y z
N MET A 1 30.98 -3.58 44.44
CA MET A 1 31.47 -3.17 43.11
C MET A 1 31.60 -4.42 42.26
N GLN A 2 30.56 -4.76 41.54
CA GLN A 2 30.60 -5.80 40.50
C GLN A 2 30.02 -5.15 39.24
N LYS A 3 30.89 -5.00 38.22
CA LYS A 3 30.55 -4.52 36.88
C LYS A 3 29.90 -5.68 36.13
N HIS A 4 28.64 -5.55 35.76
CA HIS A 4 27.99 -6.43 34.79
C HIS A 4 28.23 -5.84 33.42
N ALA A 5 29.06 -6.52 32.64
CA ALA A 5 29.25 -6.29 31.22
C ALA A 5 28.07 -6.94 30.48
N ILE A 6 27.26 -6.15 29.83
CA ILE A 6 26.23 -6.62 28.89
C ILE A 6 26.96 -6.88 27.56
N GLN A 7 27.11 -8.15 27.22
CA GLN A 7 27.57 -8.58 25.90
C GLN A 7 26.42 -8.41 24.89
N PHE A 8 26.58 -7.47 23.98
CA PHE A 8 25.78 -7.43 22.76
C PHE A 8 26.19 -8.61 21.87
N LEU A 9 25.31 -9.56 21.71
CA LEU A 9 25.44 -10.64 20.74
C LEU A 9 25.10 -10.06 19.37
N LEU A 10 26.12 -9.69 18.59
CA LEU A 10 25.97 -9.48 17.15
C LEU A 10 25.68 -10.86 16.52
N VAL A 11 24.42 -11.10 16.17
CA VAL A 11 24.07 -12.22 15.28
C VAL A 11 24.42 -11.79 13.86
N ALA A 12 25.66 -12.07 13.48
CA ALA A 12 26.02 -12.08 12.07
C ALA A 12 25.34 -13.29 11.44
N PHE A 13 24.29 -13.06 10.66
CA PHE A 13 23.78 -14.07 9.75
C PHE A 13 24.85 -14.34 8.69
N SER A 14 25.62 -15.38 8.89
CA SER A 14 26.44 -16.00 7.85
C SER A 14 25.48 -16.63 6.84
N PHE A 15 25.41 -16.07 5.64
CA PHE A 15 24.85 -16.73 4.48
C PHE A 15 25.76 -17.92 4.11
N GLY A 16 25.51 -19.05 4.74
CA GLY A 16 26.10 -20.33 4.44
C GLY A 16 25.03 -21.24 3.88
N ALA A 17 25.10 -21.47 2.57
CA ALA A 17 24.57 -22.63 1.84
C ALA A 17 23.24 -23.22 2.35
N MET A 18 22.11 -22.71 1.87
CA MET A 18 20.92 -23.47 1.59
C MET A 18 20.55 -23.22 0.13
N ALA A 19 21.31 -23.80 -0.76
CA ALA A 19 20.96 -23.92 -2.16
C ALA A 19 20.19 -25.23 -2.35
N ASP A 20 18.91 -25.22 -2.03
CA ASP A 20 17.85 -26.00 -2.65
C ASP A 20 16.61 -25.10 -2.63
N GLY A 21 16.69 -24.01 -3.39
CA GLY A 21 15.58 -23.11 -3.66
C GLY A 21 14.54 -23.90 -4.45
N PHE A 22 13.40 -24.17 -3.84
CA PHE A 22 12.21 -24.59 -4.56
C PHE A 22 11.78 -23.42 -5.46
N ASP A 23 12.33 -23.35 -6.67
CA ASP A 23 11.71 -22.59 -7.77
C ASP A 23 10.42 -23.33 -8.12
N ASP A 24 9.31 -22.88 -7.54
CA ASP A 24 7.98 -23.41 -7.84
C ASP A 24 7.36 -22.72 -9.09
N GLY A 25 8.14 -21.89 -9.77
CA GLY A 25 7.72 -21.12 -10.95
C GLY A 25 6.74 -19.98 -10.63
N SER A 26 6.50 -19.67 -9.36
CA SER A 26 5.52 -18.65 -8.97
C SER A 26 5.94 -17.24 -9.41
N LEU A 27 7.23 -16.92 -9.36
CA LEU A 27 7.77 -15.63 -9.79
C LEU A 27 7.60 -15.38 -11.31
N ASP A 28 7.52 -16.44 -12.12
CA ASP A 28 7.30 -16.32 -13.57
C ASP A 28 5.90 -15.79 -13.93
N PHE A 29 4.94 -15.94 -13.03
CA PHE A 29 3.59 -15.39 -13.19
C PHE A 29 3.52 -13.88 -12.87
N ALA A 30 4.52 -13.30 -12.21
CA ALA A 30 4.54 -11.86 -11.96
C ALA A 30 4.79 -11.09 -13.28
N ASP A 31 3.84 -10.28 -13.71
CA ASP A 31 3.95 -9.42 -14.89
C ASP A 31 3.97 -7.93 -14.47
N PRO A 32 5.16 -7.29 -14.33
CA PRO A 32 5.28 -5.89 -13.96
C PRO A 32 4.64 -4.89 -14.94
N LEU A 33 4.18 -5.36 -16.09
CA LEU A 33 3.52 -4.51 -17.09
C LEU A 33 1.99 -4.43 -16.89
N ILE A 34 1.40 -5.23 -16.01
CA ILE A 34 -0.02 -5.09 -15.64
C ILE A 34 -0.21 -3.78 -14.88
N GLY A 35 -1.22 -3.00 -15.23
CA GLY A 35 -1.50 -1.70 -14.61
C GLY A 35 -0.70 -0.53 -15.18
N THR A 36 0.04 -0.71 -16.30
CA THR A 36 0.93 0.33 -16.83
C THR A 36 0.37 1.08 -18.05
N GLU A 37 -0.83 0.75 -18.53
CA GLU A 37 -1.46 1.40 -19.70
C GLU A 37 -2.73 2.14 -19.33
N GLY A 38 -2.74 3.45 -19.56
CA GLY A 38 -3.94 4.26 -19.34
C GLY A 38 -3.64 5.72 -19.04
N ALA A 39 -4.69 6.43 -18.65
CA ALA A 39 -4.64 7.83 -18.26
C ALA A 39 -5.66 8.10 -17.15
N GLY A 40 -5.40 9.11 -16.32
CA GLY A 40 -6.23 9.42 -15.16
C GLY A 40 -6.24 8.27 -14.15
N SER A 41 -7.36 8.02 -13.52
CA SER A 41 -7.55 6.99 -12.48
C SER A 41 -8.26 5.72 -12.99
N GLN A 42 -8.32 5.48 -14.30
CA GLN A 42 -9.01 4.33 -14.89
C GLN A 42 -8.10 3.12 -15.15
N TYR A 43 -6.93 3.05 -14.56
CA TYR A 43 -5.96 1.96 -14.71
C TYR A 43 -5.11 1.85 -13.44
N GLY A 44 -4.29 0.81 -13.32
CA GLY A 44 -3.48 0.55 -12.13
C GLY A 44 -2.49 1.65 -11.72
N GLY A 45 -2.16 2.59 -12.61
CA GLY A 45 -1.20 3.65 -12.28
C GLY A 45 0.19 3.14 -11.93
N MET A 46 0.59 2.02 -12.55
CA MET A 46 1.84 1.31 -12.26
C MET A 46 2.94 1.58 -13.31
N GLN A 47 4.15 1.19 -12.97
CA GLN A 47 5.31 1.15 -13.85
C GLN A 47 6.00 -0.21 -13.70
N PRO A 48 6.76 -0.68 -14.69
CA PRO A 48 7.50 -1.94 -14.56
C PRO A 48 8.75 -1.72 -13.70
N TYR A 49 8.56 -1.76 -12.39
CA TYR A 49 9.61 -1.54 -11.41
C TYR A 49 10.59 -2.72 -11.35
N THR A 50 11.87 -2.45 -11.52
CA THR A 50 12.97 -3.38 -11.25
C THR A 50 13.67 -2.95 -9.98
N CYS A 51 13.67 -3.81 -8.97
CA CYS A 51 14.23 -3.56 -7.64
C CYS A 51 14.34 -4.87 -6.83
N VAL A 52 14.80 -4.78 -5.59
CA VAL A 52 14.61 -5.81 -4.57
C VAL A 52 13.29 -5.56 -3.81
N PRO A 53 12.70 -6.55 -3.12
CA PRO A 53 11.57 -6.31 -2.22
C PRO A 53 11.88 -5.18 -1.23
N PHE A 54 10.96 -4.20 -1.11
CA PHE A 54 11.10 -3.02 -0.25
C PHE A 54 12.31 -2.13 -0.54
N GLY A 55 12.89 -2.18 -1.74
CA GLY A 55 14.06 -1.38 -2.13
C GLY A 55 13.86 0.12 -1.99
N SER A 56 14.93 0.88 -1.70
CA SER A 56 14.88 2.32 -1.43
C SER A 56 14.49 3.18 -2.65
N PHE A 57 14.59 2.61 -3.83
CA PHE A 57 14.21 3.21 -5.12
C PHE A 57 13.81 2.11 -6.11
N HIS A 58 13.26 2.50 -7.24
CA HIS A 58 12.92 1.58 -8.34
C HIS A 58 13.59 2.04 -9.64
N ALA A 59 14.16 1.11 -10.41
CA ALA A 59 14.62 1.35 -11.78
C ALA A 59 13.47 1.09 -12.77
N VAL A 60 13.26 2.03 -13.70
CA VAL A 60 12.12 2.02 -14.63
C VAL A 60 12.58 2.47 -16.01
N PRO A 61 12.11 1.86 -17.13
CA PRO A 61 12.36 2.40 -18.46
C PRO A 61 11.60 3.71 -18.60
N MET A 62 12.29 4.77 -19.04
CA MET A 62 11.70 6.09 -19.21
C MET A 62 11.18 6.24 -20.63
N THR A 63 9.86 6.40 -20.79
CA THR A 63 9.20 6.71 -22.07
C THR A 63 8.67 8.14 -22.12
N ARG A 64 8.58 8.80 -20.98
CA ARG A 64 8.17 10.19 -20.79
C ARG A 64 8.80 10.77 -19.53
N THR A 65 8.90 12.09 -19.44
CA THR A 65 9.31 12.76 -18.20
C THR A 65 8.20 12.67 -17.16
N ASN A 66 8.51 12.21 -15.96
CA ASN A 66 7.58 12.14 -14.85
C ASN A 66 7.25 13.53 -14.27
N ARG A 67 6.08 13.63 -13.66
CA ARG A 67 5.60 14.79 -12.88
C ARG A 67 4.39 14.36 -12.05
N ILE A 68 3.90 15.20 -11.15
CA ILE A 68 2.59 14.96 -10.51
C ILE A 68 1.52 14.85 -11.60
N GLY A 69 0.74 13.77 -11.57
CA GLY A 69 -0.24 13.40 -12.59
C GLY A 69 0.33 12.63 -13.79
N ARG A 70 1.63 12.26 -13.76
CA ARG A 70 2.25 11.48 -14.84
C ARG A 70 3.48 10.70 -14.35
N LEU A 71 3.45 9.39 -14.54
CA LEU A 71 4.60 8.51 -14.32
C LEU A 71 5.61 8.60 -15.47
N SER A 72 6.82 8.08 -15.25
CA SER A 72 7.89 8.08 -16.26
C SER A 72 7.71 7.05 -17.38
N PHE A 73 6.83 6.07 -17.20
CA PHE A 73 6.52 5.01 -18.15
C PHE A 73 5.02 4.88 -18.41
N ASN A 74 4.68 4.48 -19.63
CA ASN A 74 3.34 4.01 -19.97
C ASN A 74 3.46 3.02 -21.14
N SER A 75 2.78 1.88 -21.07
CA SER A 75 2.84 0.84 -22.11
C SER A 75 2.31 1.29 -23.48
N SER A 76 1.53 2.37 -23.55
CA SER A 76 1.08 2.94 -24.83
C SER A 76 2.15 3.76 -25.54
N ASP A 77 3.25 4.10 -24.87
CA ASP A 77 4.36 4.82 -25.51
C ASP A 77 5.24 3.86 -26.31
N ASN A 78 5.87 4.38 -27.35
CA ASN A 78 6.70 3.58 -28.25
C ASN A 78 8.17 4.06 -28.34
N THR A 79 8.57 5.02 -27.52
CA THR A 79 9.91 5.62 -27.59
C THR A 79 10.59 5.55 -26.25
N LEU A 80 11.74 4.92 -26.18
CA LEU A 80 12.62 4.91 -25.02
C LEU A 80 13.41 6.24 -24.97
N LEU A 81 13.42 6.86 -23.80
CA LEU A 81 14.21 8.08 -23.50
C LEU A 81 15.36 7.79 -22.53
N GLY A 82 15.37 6.63 -21.86
CA GLY A 82 16.39 6.25 -20.90
C GLY A 82 15.91 5.31 -19.82
N VAL A 83 16.64 5.31 -18.71
CA VAL A 83 16.28 4.61 -17.45
C VAL A 83 16.24 5.64 -16.33
N ILE A 84 15.21 5.61 -15.53
CA ILE A 84 15.07 6.46 -14.34
C ILE A 84 15.13 5.60 -13.07
N LEU A 85 15.92 6.07 -12.09
CA LEU A 85 15.94 5.56 -10.72
C LEU A 85 15.03 6.48 -9.91
N THR A 86 13.80 6.03 -9.62
CA THR A 86 12.70 6.87 -9.15
C THR A 86 12.22 6.47 -7.75
N ARG A 87 11.70 7.44 -7.03
CA ARG A 87 10.97 7.26 -5.77
C ARG A 87 9.51 7.72 -5.87
N GLN A 88 9.01 8.02 -7.08
CA GLN A 88 7.60 8.37 -7.28
C GLN A 88 6.72 7.15 -7.01
N PRO A 89 5.86 7.18 -5.96
CA PRO A 89 5.12 5.99 -5.54
C PRO A 89 3.79 5.81 -6.29
N ALA A 90 3.19 6.90 -6.75
CA ALA A 90 1.90 6.90 -7.43
C ALA A 90 1.82 8.04 -8.44
N ILE A 91 0.87 7.96 -9.37
CA ILE A 91 0.69 8.98 -10.43
C ILE A 91 0.38 10.36 -9.85
N TRP A 92 -0.33 10.42 -8.73
CA TRP A 92 -0.76 11.65 -8.06
C TRP A 92 0.24 12.17 -7.02
N MET A 93 1.33 11.40 -6.78
CA MET A 93 2.44 11.79 -5.91
C MET A 93 3.64 12.31 -6.71
N GLY A 94 4.45 13.13 -6.04
CA GLY A 94 5.70 13.63 -6.59
C GLY A 94 6.86 12.64 -6.44
N ASP A 95 7.91 12.89 -7.20
CA ASP A 95 9.22 12.22 -7.06
C ASP A 95 10.19 13.09 -6.26
N TRP A 96 11.28 12.51 -5.79
CA TRP A 96 12.31 13.20 -5.03
C TRP A 96 13.64 12.47 -5.10
N GLY A 97 14.70 13.23 -5.39
CA GLY A 97 16.05 12.72 -5.46
C GLY A 97 16.25 11.66 -6.55
N GLU A 98 15.48 11.70 -7.63
CA GLU A 98 15.60 10.77 -8.76
C GLU A 98 16.90 10.94 -9.52
N VAL A 99 17.33 9.88 -10.20
CA VAL A 99 18.48 9.87 -11.10
C VAL A 99 18.05 9.39 -12.47
N ARG A 100 18.39 10.13 -13.53
CA ARG A 100 18.04 9.82 -14.91
C ARG A 100 19.27 9.51 -15.73
N VAL A 101 19.28 8.35 -16.37
CA VAL A 101 20.26 7.97 -17.40
C VAL A 101 19.56 8.10 -18.73
N GLU A 102 19.73 9.24 -19.38
CA GLU A 102 19.10 9.55 -20.66
C GLU A 102 19.89 8.90 -21.80
N VAL A 103 19.18 8.36 -22.79
CA VAL A 103 19.74 7.78 -24.01
C VAL A 103 19.16 8.49 -25.23
N PRO A 104 19.82 8.44 -26.41
CA PRO A 104 19.22 8.94 -27.64
C PRO A 104 17.84 8.32 -27.86
N PRO A 105 16.78 9.14 -28.04
CA PRO A 105 15.42 8.65 -28.22
C PRO A 105 15.32 7.62 -29.36
N ALA A 106 14.78 6.45 -29.07
CA ALA A 106 14.67 5.37 -30.05
C ALA A 106 13.36 4.58 -29.88
N LYS A 107 12.80 4.10 -31.02
CA LYS A 107 11.58 3.31 -31.01
C LYS A 107 11.81 1.99 -30.28
N ILE A 108 10.96 1.68 -29.31
CA ILE A 108 10.93 0.39 -28.61
C ILE A 108 10.49 -0.70 -29.57
N LYS A 109 11.29 -1.76 -29.70
CA LYS A 109 11.00 -2.97 -30.47
C LYS A 109 10.57 -4.13 -29.60
N ALA A 110 11.14 -4.23 -28.39
CA ALA A 110 10.80 -5.25 -27.39
C ALA A 110 11.04 -4.72 -25.97
N LEU A 111 10.22 -5.16 -25.04
CA LEU A 111 10.35 -4.90 -23.59
C LEU A 111 10.01 -6.19 -22.84
N ASP A 112 10.97 -6.70 -22.09
CA ASP A 112 10.83 -7.79 -21.15
C ASP A 112 11.15 -7.25 -19.74
N ALA A 113 10.14 -7.15 -18.90
CA ALA A 113 10.25 -6.63 -17.55
C ALA A 113 9.97 -7.73 -16.53
N LYS A 114 10.92 -7.95 -15.63
CA LYS A 114 10.81 -8.82 -14.46
C LYS A 114 11.11 -8.00 -13.20
N PRO A 115 10.63 -8.41 -12.05
CA PRO A 115 10.91 -7.69 -10.79
C PRO A 115 12.40 -7.45 -10.53
N TYR A 116 13.26 -8.32 -10.99
CA TYR A 116 14.72 -8.33 -10.77
C TYR A 116 15.56 -7.92 -11.98
N LEU A 117 14.98 -7.83 -13.17
CA LEU A 117 15.69 -7.54 -14.42
C LEU A 117 14.75 -6.98 -15.47
N THR A 118 15.12 -5.89 -16.10
CA THR A 118 14.42 -5.40 -17.31
C THR A 118 15.35 -5.36 -18.50
N ARG A 119 14.85 -5.82 -19.67
CA ARG A 119 15.47 -5.75 -20.97
C ARG A 119 14.63 -4.93 -21.92
N VAL A 120 15.25 -3.95 -22.59
CA VAL A 120 14.60 -3.09 -23.58
C VAL A 120 15.40 -3.08 -24.86
N THR A 121 14.80 -3.48 -25.97
CA THR A 121 15.38 -3.27 -27.30
C THR A 121 14.76 -2.03 -27.92
N ALA A 122 15.57 -0.99 -28.17
CA ALA A 122 15.11 0.25 -28.79
C ALA A 122 16.10 0.71 -29.88
N GLY A 123 15.58 1.04 -31.07
CA GLY A 123 16.42 1.23 -32.25
C GLY A 123 17.25 -0.04 -32.54
N ASP A 124 18.56 0.11 -32.62
CA ASP A 124 19.49 -0.98 -32.85
C ASP A 124 20.27 -1.39 -31.57
N ARG A 125 19.80 -0.98 -30.39
CA ARG A 125 20.44 -1.25 -29.11
C ARG A 125 19.55 -2.09 -28.20
N ALA A 126 20.20 -2.94 -27.42
CA ALA A 126 19.59 -3.63 -26.30
C ALA A 126 20.14 -3.06 -24.99
N TYR A 127 19.26 -2.67 -24.12
CA TYR A 127 19.56 -2.19 -22.77
C TYR A 127 19.09 -3.23 -21.77
N GLU A 128 19.89 -3.45 -20.74
CA GLU A 128 19.55 -4.30 -19.61
C GLU A 128 19.85 -3.57 -18.31
N TYR A 129 19.01 -3.74 -17.30
CA TYR A 129 19.29 -3.21 -15.97
C TYR A 129 18.70 -4.03 -14.85
N THR A 130 19.39 -4.01 -13.73
CA THR A 130 18.96 -4.56 -12.44
C THR A 130 19.18 -3.54 -11.34
N ALA A 131 18.54 -3.72 -10.18
CA ALA A 131 18.69 -2.84 -9.03
C ALA A 131 18.66 -3.62 -7.73
N THR A 132 19.56 -3.24 -6.83
CA THR A 132 19.65 -3.69 -5.45
C THR A 132 18.93 -2.70 -4.52
N ALA A 133 19.15 -2.76 -3.22
CA ALA A 133 18.51 -1.83 -2.28
C ALA A 133 18.92 -0.35 -2.51
N HIS A 134 20.21 -0.10 -2.81
CA HIS A 134 20.78 1.25 -2.95
C HIS A 134 21.70 1.40 -4.17
N ALA A 135 21.74 0.42 -5.08
CA ALA A 135 22.54 0.53 -6.29
C ALA A 135 21.80 -0.03 -7.52
N ALA A 136 22.14 0.51 -8.70
CA ALA A 136 21.65 0.02 -9.99
C ALA A 136 22.80 -0.25 -10.93
N TRP A 137 22.61 -1.21 -11.84
CA TRP A 137 23.54 -1.53 -12.91
C TRP A 137 22.82 -1.53 -14.25
N ILE A 138 23.26 -0.65 -15.16
CA ILE A 138 22.68 -0.44 -16.49
C ILE A 138 23.70 -0.77 -17.54
N ARG A 139 23.35 -1.61 -18.53
CA ARG A 139 24.21 -2.09 -19.63
C ARG A 139 23.60 -1.73 -20.99
N GLY A 140 24.43 -1.80 -22.05
CA GLY A 140 24.03 -1.54 -23.44
C GLY A 140 24.07 -0.05 -23.82
N LEU A 141 24.67 0.79 -22.99
CA LEU A 141 24.81 2.23 -23.22
C LEU A 141 25.87 2.49 -24.32
N ASP A 142 25.73 3.60 -25.03
CA ASP A 142 26.84 4.07 -25.91
C ASP A 142 27.90 4.85 -25.11
N ALA A 143 29.05 4.96 -25.69
CA ALA A 143 30.20 5.65 -25.05
C ALA A 143 29.89 7.12 -24.74
N ALA A 144 29.10 7.80 -25.57
CA ALA A 144 28.72 9.19 -25.36
C ALA A 144 27.78 9.33 -24.15
N THR A 145 26.79 8.45 -24.01
CA THR A 145 25.91 8.40 -22.83
C THR A 145 26.70 8.15 -21.55
N VAL A 146 27.62 7.16 -21.54
CA VAL A 146 28.47 6.87 -20.37
C VAL A 146 29.39 8.06 -20.05
N ALA A 147 29.98 8.69 -21.04
CA ALA A 147 30.88 9.85 -20.85
C ALA A 147 30.12 11.07 -20.31
N ALA A 148 28.91 11.32 -20.83
CA ALA A 148 28.09 12.47 -20.46
C ALA A 148 27.46 12.34 -19.04
N PHE A 149 27.24 11.12 -18.53
CA PHE A 149 26.67 10.93 -17.19
C PHE A 149 27.67 11.42 -16.13
N PRO A 150 27.26 12.26 -15.15
CA PRO A 150 28.16 12.75 -14.12
C PRO A 150 28.58 11.63 -13.15
N GLU A 151 29.89 11.56 -12.83
CA GLU A 151 30.40 10.55 -11.87
C GLU A 151 29.85 10.76 -10.47
N LEU A 152 29.69 12.02 -10.08
CA LEU A 152 29.09 12.40 -8.79
C LEU A 152 27.94 13.35 -9.02
N GLY A 153 26.93 13.30 -8.17
CA GLY A 153 25.87 14.28 -8.25
C GLY A 153 24.97 14.32 -7.03
N VAL A 154 24.19 15.38 -6.97
CA VAL A 154 23.13 15.59 -5.98
C VAL A 154 21.90 16.12 -6.71
N ASN A 155 20.78 15.48 -6.49
CA ASN A 155 19.48 15.98 -6.94
C ASN A 155 18.63 16.36 -5.73
N THR A 156 18.39 17.65 -5.56
CA THR A 156 17.55 18.22 -4.49
C THR A 156 16.10 18.40 -4.93
N ASN A 157 15.75 17.95 -6.13
CA ASN A 157 14.40 18.11 -6.66
C ASN A 157 13.38 17.31 -5.85
N ARG A 158 12.27 17.97 -5.56
CA ARG A 158 11.12 17.44 -4.84
C ARG A 158 9.86 17.95 -5.51
N MET A 159 9.15 17.10 -6.22
CA MET A 159 7.96 17.51 -6.98
C MET A 159 6.76 17.84 -6.10
N ASP A 160 6.68 17.28 -4.89
CA ASP A 160 5.58 17.46 -3.95
C ASP A 160 5.89 18.41 -2.77
N ALA A 161 6.93 19.25 -2.93
CA ALA A 161 7.35 20.24 -1.93
C ALA A 161 6.28 21.33 -1.62
N LYS A 162 5.02 20.98 -1.72
CA LYS A 162 3.86 21.87 -1.51
C LYS A 162 3.82 22.49 -0.10
N TYR A 163 4.50 21.86 0.85
CA TYR A 163 4.57 22.26 2.26
C TYR A 163 6.01 22.30 2.78
N GLY A 164 6.96 22.64 1.87
CA GLY A 164 8.37 22.56 2.16
C GLY A 164 8.83 23.53 3.22
N TYR A 165 9.20 23.00 4.38
CA TYR A 165 10.27 23.59 5.14
C TYR A 165 11.54 23.55 4.30
N PRO A 166 12.42 24.55 4.39
CA PRO A 166 13.73 24.44 3.77
C PRO A 166 14.45 23.22 4.36
N LEU A 167 14.84 22.27 3.49
CA LEU A 167 15.61 21.10 3.87
C LEU A 167 17.01 21.23 3.25
N PRO A 168 17.91 22.01 3.85
CA PRO A 168 19.21 22.32 3.23
C PRO A 168 20.09 21.09 3.05
N ASN A 169 19.90 20.05 3.84
CA ASN A 169 20.64 18.78 3.73
C ASN A 169 19.98 17.76 2.80
N PHE A 170 18.75 18.04 2.33
CA PHE A 170 18.04 17.14 1.43
C PHE A 170 18.74 16.99 0.10
N GLY A 171 18.77 15.76 -0.41
CA GLY A 171 19.18 15.44 -1.78
C GLY A 171 19.41 13.96 -1.98
N GLY A 172 18.93 13.44 -3.09
CA GLY A 172 19.37 12.16 -3.63
C GLY A 172 20.79 12.31 -4.18
N ARG A 173 21.74 11.60 -3.61
CA ARG A 173 23.17 11.64 -3.99
C ARG A 173 23.52 10.37 -4.71
N TRP A 174 24.44 10.47 -5.68
CA TRP A 174 24.94 9.29 -6.38
C TRP A 174 26.44 9.34 -6.63
N TYR A 175 26.98 8.14 -6.79
CA TYR A 175 28.30 7.89 -7.37
C TYR A 175 28.14 6.88 -8.50
N ALA A 176 28.73 7.17 -9.67
CA ALA A 176 28.72 6.30 -10.84
C ALA A 176 30.10 5.75 -11.15
N ASP A 177 30.27 4.44 -11.17
CA ASP A 177 31.42 3.74 -11.72
C ASP A 177 31.21 3.55 -13.23
N LYS A 178 32.15 4.08 -14.00
CA LYS A 178 32.22 4.08 -15.48
C LYS A 178 33.37 3.21 -16.01
N SER A 179 33.96 2.37 -15.18
CA SER A 179 35.15 1.58 -15.52
C SER A 179 34.91 0.56 -16.64
N CYS A 180 33.65 0.13 -16.82
CA CYS A 180 33.27 -0.81 -17.88
C CYS A 180 32.66 -0.07 -19.08
N PRO A 181 33.20 -0.25 -20.30
CA PRO A 181 32.62 0.35 -21.50
C PRO A 181 31.16 -0.06 -21.74
N GLY A 182 30.29 0.93 -21.99
CA GLY A 182 28.87 0.67 -22.25
C GLY A 182 28.04 0.36 -21.01
N GLU A 183 28.57 0.56 -19.82
CA GLU A 183 27.91 0.26 -18.55
C GLU A 183 28.00 1.42 -17.56
N LEU A 184 26.97 1.54 -16.72
CA LEU A 184 26.97 2.40 -15.54
C LEU A 184 26.55 1.59 -14.32
N LYS A 185 27.39 1.61 -13.28
CA LYS A 185 27.05 1.13 -11.94
C LYS A 185 26.84 2.34 -11.05
N ILE A 186 25.65 2.51 -10.51
CA ILE A 186 25.25 3.74 -9.80
C ILE A 186 24.88 3.38 -8.37
N GLY A 187 25.68 3.83 -7.41
CA GLY A 187 25.32 3.81 -6.00
C GLY A 187 24.51 5.05 -5.64
N LEU A 188 23.47 4.88 -4.84
CA LEU A 188 22.57 5.94 -4.38
C LEU A 188 22.64 6.09 -2.86
N SER A 189 22.44 7.31 -2.37
CA SER A 189 22.34 7.62 -0.94
C SER A 189 21.50 8.86 -0.69
N LEU A 190 20.85 8.93 0.45
CA LEU A 190 20.27 10.16 0.99
C LEU A 190 21.19 10.82 2.01
N ILE A 191 22.27 10.15 2.43
CA ILE A 191 23.20 10.60 3.47
C ILE A 191 24.34 11.42 2.87
N SER A 192 25.16 10.81 2.00
CA SER A 192 26.30 11.46 1.37
C SER A 192 26.75 10.75 0.08
N VAL A 193 27.64 11.39 -0.68
CA VAL A 193 28.28 10.75 -1.86
C VAL A 193 29.20 9.62 -1.41
N GLU A 194 29.88 9.75 -0.27
CA GLU A 194 30.73 8.71 0.30
C GLU A 194 29.89 7.48 0.68
N GLN A 195 28.69 7.69 1.22
CA GLN A 195 27.76 6.60 1.48
C GLN A 195 27.27 5.96 0.17
N ALA A 196 26.99 6.74 -0.87
CA ALA A 196 26.64 6.19 -2.18
C ALA A 196 27.76 5.30 -2.76
N LYS A 197 29.04 5.68 -2.59
CA LYS A 197 30.20 4.83 -2.93
C LYS A 197 30.25 3.55 -2.11
N ALA A 198 30.01 3.66 -0.80
CA ALA A 198 30.00 2.51 0.10
C ALA A 198 28.86 1.54 -0.25
N ASN A 199 27.65 2.05 -0.55
CA ASN A 199 26.51 1.26 -1.00
C ASN A 199 26.85 0.51 -2.29
N LEU A 200 27.42 1.19 -3.29
CA LEU A 200 27.84 0.56 -4.54
C LEU A 200 28.88 -0.54 -4.31
N ALA A 201 29.90 -0.27 -3.50
CA ALA A 201 30.95 -1.24 -3.20
C ALA A 201 30.41 -2.47 -2.45
N LYS A 202 29.47 -2.26 -1.53
CA LYS A 202 28.83 -3.33 -0.75
C LYS A 202 27.88 -4.17 -1.59
N GLU A 203 27.01 -3.51 -2.38
CA GLU A 203 25.87 -4.14 -3.03
C GLU A 203 26.16 -4.63 -4.44
N ILE A 204 27.19 -4.10 -5.12
CA ILE A 204 27.67 -4.58 -6.42
C ILE A 204 29.12 -5.04 -6.32
N GLY A 205 30.05 -4.15 -5.89
CA GLY A 205 31.47 -4.48 -5.69
C GLY A 205 32.10 -5.10 -6.93
N THR A 206 32.75 -6.26 -6.74
CA THR A 206 33.45 -7.02 -7.79
C THR A 206 32.59 -8.09 -8.47
N ARG A 207 31.30 -8.22 -8.08
CA ARG A 207 30.40 -9.20 -8.68
C ARG A 207 30.11 -8.88 -10.13
N THR A 208 29.77 -9.90 -10.89
CA THR A 208 29.30 -9.77 -12.27
C THR A 208 27.85 -9.33 -12.32
N PHE A 209 27.40 -8.84 -13.46
CA PHE A 209 26.00 -8.48 -13.67
C PHE A 209 25.05 -9.67 -13.42
N ASP A 210 25.43 -10.84 -13.92
CA ASP A 210 24.58 -12.04 -13.81
C ASP A 210 24.51 -12.54 -12.36
N GLU A 211 25.57 -12.38 -11.55
CA GLU A 211 25.53 -12.66 -10.11
C GLU A 211 24.58 -11.70 -9.39
N ILE A 212 24.60 -10.40 -9.70
CA ILE A 212 23.68 -9.44 -9.12
C ILE A 212 22.23 -9.75 -9.52
N VAL A 213 21.98 -10.09 -10.78
CA VAL A 213 20.65 -10.52 -11.26
C VAL A 213 20.17 -11.76 -10.50
N ALA A 214 21.06 -12.75 -10.32
CA ALA A 214 20.73 -13.98 -9.58
C ALA A 214 20.43 -13.69 -8.10
N GLU A 215 21.21 -12.85 -7.44
CA GLU A 215 21.00 -12.44 -6.05
C GLU A 215 19.67 -11.66 -5.87
N THR A 216 19.36 -10.78 -6.81
CA THR A 216 18.11 -10.00 -6.80
C THR A 216 16.91 -10.93 -7.03
N LYS A 217 17.03 -11.85 -8.00
CA LYS A 217 16.02 -12.87 -8.27
C LYS A 217 15.75 -13.73 -7.04
N ALA A 218 16.81 -14.20 -6.37
CA ALA A 218 16.68 -15.04 -5.18
C ALA A 218 15.93 -14.36 -4.03
N GLN A 219 16.06 -13.04 -3.85
CA GLN A 219 15.30 -12.29 -2.86
C GLN A 219 13.78 -12.29 -3.19
N TRP A 220 13.42 -12.15 -4.47
CA TRP A 220 12.03 -12.27 -4.91
C TRP A 220 11.48 -13.69 -4.74
N GLU A 221 12.26 -14.71 -5.12
CA GLU A 221 11.89 -16.12 -4.96
C GLU A 221 11.65 -16.49 -3.50
N GLU A 222 12.47 -15.97 -2.58
CA GLU A 222 12.28 -16.16 -1.14
C GLU A 222 10.92 -15.62 -0.69
N MET A 223 10.60 -14.36 -1.05
CA MET A 223 9.32 -13.74 -0.69
C MET A 223 8.12 -14.46 -1.34
N PHE A 224 8.24 -14.85 -2.60
CA PHE A 224 7.19 -15.57 -3.33
C PHE A 224 6.97 -16.98 -2.77
N SER A 225 8.03 -17.64 -2.31
CA SER A 225 7.93 -18.97 -1.67
C SER A 225 7.11 -18.97 -0.38
N ARG A 226 6.80 -17.79 0.18
CA ARG A 226 5.99 -17.64 1.40
C ARG A 226 4.51 -17.88 1.14
N VAL A 227 4.04 -17.72 -0.12
CA VAL A 227 2.66 -18.02 -0.50
C VAL A 227 2.59 -18.71 -1.85
N VAL A 228 2.16 -19.96 -1.86
CA VAL A 228 2.04 -20.79 -3.06
C VAL A 228 0.58 -21.13 -3.28
N ILE A 229 0.05 -20.86 -4.47
CA ILE A 229 -1.34 -21.12 -4.83
C ILE A 229 -1.48 -22.14 -5.96
N ASN A 230 -2.55 -22.92 -5.91
CA ASN A 230 -3.04 -23.72 -7.03
C ASN A 230 -4.32 -23.08 -7.58
N ALA A 231 -4.23 -22.54 -8.80
CA ALA A 231 -5.31 -21.83 -9.47
C ALA A 231 -5.08 -21.85 -10.99
N PRO A 232 -6.05 -21.46 -11.83
CA PRO A 232 -5.84 -21.18 -13.24
C PRO A 232 -4.76 -20.10 -13.48
N ASP A 233 -4.12 -20.13 -14.65
CA ASP A 233 -2.95 -19.28 -14.93
C ASP A 233 -3.27 -17.77 -14.91
N ASP A 234 -4.45 -17.37 -15.37
CA ASP A 234 -4.91 -15.97 -15.27
C ASP A 234 -5.06 -15.51 -13.82
N VAL A 235 -5.58 -16.37 -12.96
CA VAL A 235 -5.68 -16.11 -11.50
C VAL A 235 -4.29 -16.04 -10.87
N LYS A 236 -3.38 -16.96 -11.23
CA LYS A 236 -1.99 -16.92 -10.76
C LYS A 236 -1.30 -15.64 -11.21
N THR A 237 -1.47 -15.24 -12.47
CA THR A 237 -0.86 -14.04 -13.03
C THR A 237 -1.29 -12.79 -12.24
N ILE A 238 -2.59 -12.60 -11.98
CA ILE A 238 -3.07 -11.46 -11.19
C ILE A 238 -2.58 -11.57 -9.75
N PHE A 239 -2.64 -12.76 -9.15
CA PHE A 239 -2.24 -12.99 -7.76
C PHE A 239 -0.75 -12.69 -7.52
N TYR A 240 0.14 -13.26 -8.36
CA TYR A 240 1.58 -13.08 -8.19
C TYR A 240 2.07 -11.70 -8.65
N THR A 241 1.40 -11.08 -9.62
CA THR A 241 1.61 -9.65 -9.92
C THR A 241 1.18 -8.81 -8.71
N GLY A 242 0.06 -9.13 -8.10
CA GLY A 242 -0.38 -8.50 -6.84
C GLY A 242 0.64 -8.70 -5.72
N LEU A 243 1.15 -9.91 -5.54
CA LEU A 243 2.19 -10.18 -4.53
C LEU A 243 3.45 -9.34 -4.79
N TYR A 244 3.89 -9.21 -6.05
CA TYR A 244 4.97 -8.30 -6.42
C TYR A 244 4.66 -6.86 -6.00
N HIS A 245 3.47 -6.33 -6.26
CA HIS A 245 3.08 -4.97 -5.90
C HIS A 245 3.08 -4.73 -4.39
N THR A 246 2.61 -5.69 -3.59
CA THR A 246 2.57 -5.60 -2.10
C THR A 246 3.96 -5.62 -1.46
N LEU A 247 5.00 -5.95 -2.20
CA LEU A 247 6.39 -5.98 -1.72
C LEU A 247 7.23 -4.79 -2.20
N LEU A 248 6.60 -3.81 -2.89
CA LEU A 248 7.26 -2.59 -3.33
C LEU A 248 7.26 -1.50 -2.26
N TYR A 249 6.27 -1.51 -1.36
CA TYR A 249 6.03 -0.47 -0.35
C TYR A 249 5.68 -1.06 1.01
N PRO A 250 5.93 -0.32 2.13
CA PRO A 250 6.76 0.88 2.21
C PRO A 250 8.23 0.58 1.93
N ARG A 251 8.98 1.57 1.45
CA ARG A 251 10.40 1.39 1.10
C ARG A 251 11.30 1.45 2.33
N GLN A 252 12.27 0.56 2.41
CA GLN A 252 13.32 0.61 3.41
C GLN A 252 14.40 1.61 2.95
N MET A 253 14.69 2.61 3.77
CA MET A 253 15.49 3.78 3.41
C MET A 253 16.79 3.88 4.19
N ASP A 254 17.03 3.02 5.18
CA ASP A 254 18.26 3.05 5.98
C ASP A 254 19.45 2.47 5.23
N GLU A 255 20.59 3.08 5.44
CA GLU A 255 21.89 2.79 4.83
C GLU A 255 22.89 2.50 5.95
N ASP A 256 23.30 1.24 6.08
CA ASP A 256 24.18 0.77 7.17
C ASP A 256 23.69 1.17 8.57
N GLY A 257 22.39 1.03 8.82
CA GLY A 257 21.77 1.33 10.11
C GLY A 257 21.65 2.82 10.42
N ARG A 258 21.77 3.68 9.41
CA ARG A 258 21.55 5.13 9.48
C ARG A 258 20.58 5.57 8.39
N TYR A 259 19.84 6.63 8.64
CA TYR A 259 18.94 7.21 7.65
C TYR A 259 18.90 8.73 7.73
N TYR A 260 18.63 9.38 6.60
CA TYR A 260 18.26 10.78 6.55
C TYR A 260 16.77 10.94 6.84
N SER A 261 16.42 11.85 7.75
CA SER A 261 15.04 12.23 8.02
C SER A 261 14.68 13.55 7.36
N ALA A 262 13.64 13.53 6.52
CA ALA A 262 13.08 14.74 5.94
C ALA A 262 12.07 15.44 6.90
N PHE A 263 11.90 14.95 8.13
CA PHE A 263 11.03 15.56 9.14
C PHE A 263 11.77 16.63 9.96
N ASP A 264 13.06 16.43 10.21
CA ASP A 264 13.91 17.37 10.95
C ASP A 264 15.24 17.72 10.24
N ASP A 265 15.41 17.25 8.99
CA ASP A 265 16.58 17.48 8.13
C ASP A 265 17.90 16.99 8.75
N ARG A 266 17.89 15.82 9.41
CA ARG A 266 19.03 15.24 10.11
C ARG A 266 19.25 13.77 9.73
N ILE A 267 20.44 13.27 10.09
CA ILE A 267 20.79 11.86 10.00
C ILE A 267 20.60 11.23 11.36
N HIS A 268 19.84 10.12 11.38
CA HIS A 268 19.58 9.32 12.57
C HIS A 268 20.13 7.90 12.43
N THR A 269 20.17 7.17 13.54
CA THR A 269 20.53 5.75 13.60
C THR A 269 19.27 4.91 13.77
N GLY A 270 19.18 3.80 13.05
CA GLY A 270 18.06 2.85 13.12
C GLY A 270 17.57 2.43 11.75
N THR A 271 16.45 1.71 11.75
CA THR A 271 15.72 1.31 10.54
C THR A 271 14.70 2.38 10.17
N ARG A 272 14.59 2.70 8.89
CA ARG A 272 13.63 3.66 8.38
C ARG A 272 12.86 3.08 7.20
N TYR A 273 11.55 3.03 7.33
CA TYR A 273 10.62 2.88 6.20
C TYR A 273 9.99 4.22 5.83
N ASN A 274 9.65 4.41 4.54
CA ASN A 274 8.99 5.63 4.03
C ASN A 274 8.11 5.30 2.82
N CYS A 275 7.42 6.30 2.27
CA CYS A 275 6.44 6.12 1.18
C CYS A 275 5.27 5.25 1.63
N PHE A 276 4.69 5.59 2.79
CA PHE A 276 3.48 4.93 3.29
C PHE A 276 2.23 5.60 2.70
N SER A 277 1.46 4.88 1.92
CA SER A 277 0.13 5.28 1.47
C SER A 277 -0.93 4.93 2.52
N LEU A 278 -0.78 5.44 3.75
CA LEU A 278 -1.49 4.93 4.92
C LEU A 278 -3.01 4.99 4.78
N TRP A 279 -3.56 6.03 4.14
CA TRP A 279 -5.00 6.15 3.94
C TRP A 279 -5.59 5.01 3.11
N ASP A 280 -4.80 4.49 2.19
CA ASP A 280 -5.14 3.35 1.34
C ASP A 280 -4.78 2.04 2.04
N THR A 281 -3.53 1.89 2.43
CA THR A 281 -2.87 0.64 2.79
C THR A 281 -3.25 0.07 4.16
N TYR A 282 -3.84 0.88 5.07
CA TYR A 282 -4.29 0.38 6.36
C TYR A 282 -5.38 -0.69 6.25
N ARG A 283 -6.10 -0.72 5.11
CA ARG A 283 -7.30 -1.55 4.91
C ARG A 283 -6.98 -3.01 4.60
N ALA A 284 -5.95 -3.28 3.77
CA ALA A 284 -5.55 -4.63 3.40
C ALA A 284 -4.03 -4.81 3.29
N GLU A 285 -3.28 -3.83 2.79
CA GLU A 285 -1.84 -3.97 2.58
C GLU A 285 -1.08 -4.18 3.90
N HIS A 286 -1.24 -3.31 4.90
CA HIS A 286 -0.61 -3.52 6.20
C HIS A 286 -1.08 -4.82 6.87
N PRO A 287 -2.39 -5.16 6.89
CA PRO A 287 -2.84 -6.49 7.31
C PRO A 287 -2.15 -7.65 6.59
N TRP A 288 -1.90 -7.53 5.27
CA TRP A 288 -1.19 -8.53 4.49
C TRP A 288 0.27 -8.65 4.91
N LEU A 289 0.96 -7.53 5.08
CA LEU A 289 2.36 -7.50 5.53
C LEU A 289 2.55 -8.15 6.91
N THR A 290 1.55 -8.09 7.80
CA THR A 290 1.59 -8.82 9.08
C THR A 290 1.62 -10.35 8.92
N LEU A 291 1.21 -10.86 7.76
CA LEU A 291 1.22 -12.29 7.43
C LEU A 291 2.47 -12.67 6.62
N ILE A 292 2.80 -11.87 5.58
CA ILE A 292 3.81 -12.28 4.59
C ILE A 292 5.22 -11.75 4.89
N ALA A 293 5.34 -10.67 5.65
CA ALA A 293 6.62 -10.04 6.02
C ALA A 293 6.66 -9.62 7.51
N PRO A 294 6.26 -10.52 8.46
CA PRO A 294 6.12 -10.17 9.87
C PRO A 294 7.41 -9.64 10.49
N GLU A 295 8.58 -10.07 10.02
CA GLU A 295 9.89 -9.62 10.47
C GLU A 295 10.18 -8.13 10.19
N ARG A 296 9.40 -7.50 9.32
CA ARG A 296 9.54 -6.08 8.94
C ARG A 296 8.56 -5.16 9.65
N VAL A 297 7.48 -5.71 10.21
CA VAL A 297 6.37 -4.92 10.78
C VAL A 297 6.83 -4.03 11.94
N ASP A 298 7.61 -4.55 12.88
CA ASP A 298 8.11 -3.74 14.00
C ASP A 298 8.95 -2.54 13.52
N GLY A 299 9.81 -2.74 12.50
CA GLY A 299 10.58 -1.65 11.88
C GLY A 299 9.72 -0.62 11.15
N MET A 300 8.65 -1.05 10.49
CA MET A 300 7.66 -0.16 9.85
C MET A 300 6.93 0.68 10.90
N MET A 301 6.48 0.06 11.98
CA MET A 301 5.81 0.76 13.10
C MET A 301 6.74 1.71 13.82
N GLN A 302 7.98 1.29 14.10
CA GLN A 302 8.99 2.16 14.70
C GLN A 302 9.26 3.39 13.81
N SER A 303 9.28 3.22 12.49
CA SER A 303 9.47 4.34 11.56
C SER A 303 8.36 5.40 11.68
N LEU A 304 7.10 5.00 11.87
CA LEU A 304 6.00 5.93 12.11
C LEU A 304 6.15 6.67 13.46
N VAL A 305 6.61 5.96 14.49
CA VAL A 305 6.90 6.55 15.80
C VAL A 305 8.07 7.53 15.73
N ASP A 306 9.11 7.20 14.98
CA ASP A 306 10.26 8.10 14.79
C ASP A 306 9.89 9.34 13.98
N MET A 307 9.03 9.21 12.96
CA MET A 307 8.46 10.37 12.24
C MET A 307 7.70 11.31 13.19
N TYR A 308 6.98 10.75 14.17
CA TYR A 308 6.36 11.56 15.22
C TYR A 308 7.38 12.27 16.10
N LYS A 309 8.43 11.58 16.56
CA LYS A 309 9.50 12.18 17.39
C LYS A 309 10.24 13.30 16.65
N GLU A 310 10.50 13.11 15.37
CA GLU A 310 11.25 14.04 14.52
C GLU A 310 10.40 15.22 14.03
N GLY A 311 9.15 14.96 13.61
CA GLY A 311 8.27 15.97 13.01
C GLY A 311 7.14 16.46 13.92
N GLY A 312 6.92 15.82 15.06
CA GLY A 312 5.91 16.19 16.05
C GLY A 312 4.51 15.63 15.83
N TRP A 313 4.23 14.96 14.71
CA TRP A 313 2.92 14.38 14.39
C TRP A 313 3.05 13.02 13.70
N LEU A 314 2.07 12.12 13.89
CA LEU A 314 1.99 10.92 13.04
C LEU A 314 1.60 11.32 11.62
N PRO A 315 2.27 10.74 10.58
CA PRO A 315 2.00 11.11 9.20
C PRO A 315 0.70 10.48 8.67
N LYS A 316 0.09 11.13 7.68
CA LYS A 316 -1.00 10.57 6.85
C LYS A 316 -0.47 9.87 5.59
N TRP A 317 0.45 10.52 4.93
CA TRP A 317 1.09 10.07 3.70
C TRP A 317 2.50 10.65 3.58
N PRO A 318 3.53 10.06 4.22
CA PRO A 318 4.90 10.57 4.15
C PRO A 318 5.57 10.24 2.80
N ASN A 319 6.15 11.27 2.13
CA ASN A 319 6.89 11.13 0.87
C ASN A 319 7.83 12.33 0.58
N PRO A 320 9.07 12.42 1.02
CA PRO A 320 9.65 11.69 2.13
C PRO A 320 9.28 12.25 3.52
N SER A 321 8.70 13.46 3.60
CA SER A 321 8.16 14.05 4.84
C SER A 321 6.65 14.24 4.71
N TYR A 322 6.07 15.10 5.54
CA TYR A 322 4.65 15.43 5.44
C TYR A 322 4.29 15.99 4.07
N THR A 323 3.24 15.47 3.46
CA THR A 323 2.75 15.90 2.15
C THR A 323 1.44 16.67 2.23
N GLY A 324 0.74 16.60 3.37
CA GLY A 324 -0.60 17.16 3.52
C GLY A 324 -1.64 16.52 2.60
N ILE A 325 -1.34 15.34 2.04
CA ILE A 325 -2.22 14.59 1.15
C ILE A 325 -3.02 13.58 1.98
N MET A 326 -4.24 13.30 1.53
CA MET A 326 -5.23 12.44 2.17
C MET A 326 -5.70 12.92 3.54
N VAL A 327 -6.53 12.14 4.19
CA VAL A 327 -7.31 12.53 5.36
C VAL A 327 -7.30 11.45 6.42
N GLY A 328 -7.89 11.73 7.58
CA GLY A 328 -8.05 10.78 8.67
C GLY A 328 -6.77 10.55 9.46
N ALA A 329 -6.78 9.48 10.24
CA ALA A 329 -5.73 9.09 11.18
C ALA A 329 -5.23 7.65 10.94
N PRO A 330 -4.87 7.28 9.69
CA PRO A 330 -4.59 5.88 9.34
C PRO A 330 -3.33 5.32 10.01
N ALA A 331 -2.34 6.14 10.35
CA ALA A 331 -1.17 5.69 11.10
C ALA A 331 -1.55 5.11 12.47
N GLU A 332 -2.57 5.67 13.10
CA GLU A 332 -3.09 5.22 14.40
C GLU A 332 -3.69 3.81 14.27
N VAL A 333 -4.44 3.57 13.19
CA VAL A 333 -5.04 2.27 12.89
C VAL A 333 -3.96 1.21 12.68
N VAL A 334 -2.93 1.51 11.88
CA VAL A 334 -1.84 0.59 11.57
C VAL A 334 -1.01 0.25 12.82
N LEU A 335 -0.68 1.24 13.65
CA LEU A 335 0.03 1.04 14.93
C LEU A 335 -0.78 0.17 15.89
N GLN A 336 -2.09 0.43 16.01
CA GLN A 336 -2.96 -0.35 16.89
C GLN A 336 -3.19 -1.76 16.35
N GLU A 337 -3.36 -1.94 15.05
CA GLU A 337 -3.43 -3.25 14.39
C GLU A 337 -2.21 -4.10 14.72
N ALA A 338 -1.02 -3.56 14.48
CA ALA A 338 0.23 -4.25 14.79
C ALA A 338 0.28 -4.69 16.27
N ARG A 339 -0.09 -3.80 17.18
CA ARG A 339 -0.16 -4.11 18.61
C ARG A 339 -1.15 -5.22 18.94
N THR A 340 -2.35 -5.17 18.37
CA THR A 340 -3.40 -6.18 18.56
C THR A 340 -2.96 -7.56 18.04
N LYS A 341 -2.19 -7.57 16.95
CA LYS A 341 -1.65 -8.79 16.34
C LYS A 341 -0.39 -9.33 17.03
N GLY A 342 0.10 -8.66 18.08
CA GLY A 342 1.19 -9.15 18.93
C GLY A 342 2.59 -8.63 18.57
N PHE A 343 2.70 -7.65 17.68
CA PHE A 343 3.96 -6.98 17.40
C PHE A 343 4.31 -6.02 18.55
N THR A 344 5.51 -6.14 19.08
CA THR A 344 5.93 -5.44 20.31
C THR A 344 7.34 -4.82 20.22
N GLY A 345 7.99 -4.94 19.06
CA GLY A 345 9.36 -4.47 18.84
C GLY A 345 9.47 -2.99 18.52
N PHE A 346 8.41 -2.20 18.74
CA PHE A 346 8.41 -0.75 18.55
C PHE A 346 7.97 -0.02 19.83
N ASP A 347 8.30 1.29 19.93
CA ASP A 347 8.02 2.11 21.10
C ASP A 347 6.52 2.44 21.23
N TRP A 348 5.78 1.50 21.84
CA TRP A 348 4.34 1.61 22.03
C TRP A 348 3.94 2.77 22.94
N ALA A 349 4.75 3.12 23.94
CA ALA A 349 4.43 4.22 24.84
C ALA A 349 4.38 5.56 24.08
N THR A 350 5.39 5.81 23.25
CA THR A 350 5.40 7.00 22.38
C THR A 350 4.31 6.92 21.30
N ALA A 351 4.01 5.74 20.77
CA ALA A 351 2.91 5.57 19.82
C ALA A 351 1.57 5.99 20.44
N GLN A 352 1.28 5.57 21.68
CA GLN A 352 0.05 5.96 22.40
C GLN A 352 0.00 7.47 22.66
N GLU A 353 1.12 8.10 23.05
CA GLU A 353 1.21 9.55 23.20
C GLU A 353 0.87 10.26 21.87
N ALA A 354 1.46 9.80 20.77
CA ALA A 354 1.25 10.36 19.45
C ALA A 354 -0.22 10.24 19.00
N ILE A 355 -0.84 9.07 19.21
CA ILE A 355 -2.25 8.82 18.92
C ILE A 355 -3.14 9.77 19.73
N ARG A 356 -2.88 9.88 21.05
CA ARG A 356 -3.63 10.79 21.92
C ARG A 356 -3.48 12.25 21.49
N LYS A 357 -2.25 12.68 21.17
CA LYS A 357 -2.00 14.03 20.66
C LYS A 357 -2.81 14.31 19.41
N ASN A 358 -2.75 13.43 18.42
CA ASN A 358 -3.51 13.57 17.19
C ASN A 358 -5.03 13.61 17.43
N ALA A 359 -5.53 12.88 18.41
CA ALA A 359 -6.95 12.83 18.75
C ALA A 359 -7.46 14.08 19.49
N THR A 360 -6.59 14.79 20.22
CA THR A 360 -7.05 15.80 21.20
C THR A 360 -6.48 17.20 20.97
N ILE A 361 -5.38 17.36 20.24
CA ILE A 361 -4.70 18.65 20.05
C ILE A 361 -4.89 19.13 18.61
N PRO A 362 -5.47 20.33 18.42
CA PRO A 362 -5.51 20.97 17.10
C PRO A 362 -4.10 21.23 16.59
N GLN A 363 -3.87 20.93 15.32
CA GLN A 363 -2.59 21.16 14.69
C GLN A 363 -2.50 22.60 14.19
N GLU A 364 -1.44 23.32 14.59
CA GLU A 364 -1.25 24.73 14.22
C GLU A 364 -0.76 24.92 12.77
N HIS A 365 -0.09 23.90 12.22
CA HIS A 365 0.53 23.95 10.91
C HIS A 365 -0.17 23.04 9.88
N ASP A 366 -0.14 23.46 8.63
CA ASP A 366 -0.87 22.88 7.51
C ASP A 366 -0.43 21.51 7.04
N THR A 367 0.68 20.98 7.56
CA THR A 367 1.34 19.81 6.97
C THR A 367 0.62 18.50 7.24
N GLU A 368 0.01 18.33 8.43
CA GLU A 368 -0.70 17.10 8.79
C GLU A 368 -2.01 17.38 9.55
N ARG A 369 -2.80 18.25 9.02
CA ARG A 369 -4.02 18.77 9.67
C ARG A 369 -5.07 17.70 9.86
N ARG A 370 -5.16 17.17 11.04
CA ARG A 370 -6.21 16.22 11.41
C ARG A 370 -7.38 16.86 12.10
N TRP A 371 -7.10 17.76 13.01
CA TRP A 371 -8.15 18.45 13.76
C TRP A 371 -9.03 19.29 12.85
N GLU A 372 -8.42 20.03 11.92
CA GLU A 372 -9.12 20.88 10.99
C GLU A 372 -9.63 20.13 9.75
N ASP A 373 -9.13 18.90 9.52
CA ASP A 373 -9.51 18.03 8.42
C ASP A 373 -10.79 17.24 8.66
N ARG A 374 -11.47 17.51 9.75
CA ARG A 374 -12.68 16.81 10.14
C ARG A 374 -13.87 17.34 9.39
N GLY A 375 -14.41 16.51 8.58
CA GLY A 375 -15.63 16.71 7.86
C GLY A 375 -16.51 15.48 8.03
N ILE A 376 -17.31 15.18 7.04
CA ILE A 376 -18.00 13.90 6.98
C ILE A 376 -16.95 12.83 6.66
N PHE A 377 -16.76 11.87 7.58
CA PHE A 377 -15.88 10.71 7.43
C PHE A 377 -14.48 11.05 6.86
N GLY A 378 -13.77 11.94 7.53
CA GLY A 378 -12.46 12.27 7.09
C GLY A 378 -12.41 13.20 5.89
N ARG A 379 -13.49 13.85 5.57
CA ARG A 379 -13.42 14.88 4.56
C ARG A 379 -12.46 15.96 5.01
N ALA A 380 -11.23 15.82 4.53
CA ALA A 380 -10.34 16.94 4.47
C ALA A 380 -10.62 17.68 3.20
N PRO A 381 -10.74 18.96 3.27
CA PRO A 381 -10.35 19.76 2.15
C PRO A 381 -8.88 19.44 1.89
N GLU A 382 -8.55 19.07 0.68
CA GLU A 382 -7.18 18.79 0.22
C GLU A 382 -6.22 19.94 0.49
N THR A 383 -6.76 21.09 0.87
CA THR A 383 -6.04 22.32 1.18
C THR A 383 -6.71 23.04 2.34
N ARG A 384 -5.94 23.87 3.09
CA ARG A 384 -6.45 24.79 4.11
C ARG A 384 -7.65 25.62 3.60
N ALA A 385 -7.61 26.02 2.35
CA ALA A 385 -8.69 26.77 1.73
C ALA A 385 -10.01 25.96 1.66
N GLY A 386 -9.93 24.65 1.47
CA GLY A 386 -11.10 23.79 1.41
C GLY A 386 -11.77 23.61 2.77
N LEU A 387 -11.01 23.35 3.88
CA LEU A 387 -11.56 23.27 5.22
C LEU A 387 -12.16 24.62 5.65
N THR A 388 -11.42 25.69 5.41
CA THR A 388 -11.93 27.04 5.68
C THR A 388 -13.24 27.28 4.95
N SER A 389 -13.39 26.77 3.72
CA SER A 389 -14.63 26.83 2.96
C SER A 389 -15.76 26.02 3.61
N TYR A 390 -15.45 24.81 4.11
CA TYR A 390 -16.42 23.95 4.80
C TYR A 390 -16.94 24.61 6.09
N LEU A 391 -16.03 25.06 6.95
CA LEU A 391 -16.38 25.75 8.19
C LEU A 391 -17.07 27.09 7.95
N LYS A 392 -16.66 27.87 6.94
CA LYS A 392 -17.33 29.11 6.53
C LYS A 392 -18.76 28.91 6.04
N ARG A 393 -19.09 27.70 5.56
CA ARG A 393 -20.47 27.32 5.23
C ARG A 393 -21.30 26.98 6.47
N GLY A 394 -20.69 27.05 7.67
CA GLY A 394 -21.35 26.80 8.94
C GLY A 394 -21.61 25.30 9.21
N TYR A 395 -20.83 24.41 8.62
CA TYR A 395 -20.95 22.98 8.88
C TYR A 395 -20.15 22.58 10.13
N VAL A 396 -20.67 21.64 10.88
CA VAL A 396 -19.95 20.99 11.98
C VAL A 396 -19.18 19.80 11.45
N THR A 397 -18.08 19.47 12.10
CA THR A 397 -17.27 18.31 11.75
C THR A 397 -17.71 17.09 12.55
N CYS A 398 -17.55 15.91 11.97
CA CYS A 398 -17.51 14.66 12.70
C CYS A 398 -16.13 14.50 13.33
N ASP A 399 -16.05 13.92 14.50
CA ASP A 399 -14.79 13.57 15.11
C ASP A 399 -14.31 12.22 14.56
N GLU A 400 -13.51 12.25 13.51
CA GLU A 400 -13.04 11.07 12.80
C GLU A 400 -12.05 10.25 13.58
N THR A 401 -11.33 10.88 14.48
CA THR A 401 -10.45 10.14 15.38
C THR A 401 -11.24 9.17 16.26
N ALA A 402 -12.57 9.31 16.28
CA ALA A 402 -13.45 8.36 16.91
C ALA A 402 -13.16 6.92 16.47
N GLU A 403 -12.93 6.70 15.18
CA GLU A 403 -12.57 5.37 14.66
C GLU A 403 -11.24 4.87 15.22
N SER A 404 -10.17 5.65 15.14
CA SER A 404 -8.86 5.26 15.65
C SER A 404 -8.84 5.19 17.17
N VAL A 405 -9.47 6.15 17.83
CA VAL A 405 -9.53 6.22 19.28
C VAL A 405 -10.24 5.03 19.90
N SER A 406 -11.37 4.62 19.34
CA SER A 406 -12.10 3.44 19.83
C SER A 406 -11.25 2.16 19.73
N ARG A 407 -10.31 2.14 18.80
CA ARG A 407 -9.42 1.00 18.55
C ARG A 407 -8.14 1.02 19.38
N THR A 408 -7.76 2.17 19.93
CA THR A 408 -6.54 2.31 20.75
C THR A 408 -6.68 1.80 22.17
N GLN A 409 -7.85 1.32 22.56
CA GLN A 409 -8.17 0.94 23.95
C GLN A 409 -7.94 2.08 24.96
N ASP A 410 -7.95 3.33 24.51
CA ASP A 410 -7.96 4.47 25.41
C ASP A 410 -9.40 4.73 25.87
N PHE A 411 -9.75 4.12 26.97
CA PHE A 411 -11.11 4.21 27.56
C PHE A 411 -11.56 5.64 27.83
N SER A 412 -10.63 6.60 27.97
CA SER A 412 -10.98 8.02 28.16
C SER A 412 -11.58 8.67 26.91
N LEU A 413 -11.42 8.05 25.75
CA LEU A 413 -11.87 8.53 24.44
C LEU A 413 -12.90 7.58 23.78
N ALA A 414 -13.26 6.48 24.46
CA ALA A 414 -14.11 5.44 23.89
C ALA A 414 -15.50 5.93 23.47
N ASP A 415 -16.04 6.95 24.16
CA ASP A 415 -17.36 7.51 23.80
C ASP A 415 -17.36 8.21 22.43
N ARG A 416 -16.19 8.56 21.90
CA ARG A 416 -16.05 9.26 20.62
C ARG A 416 -16.24 8.34 19.42
N ASN A 417 -16.16 7.02 19.59
CA ASN A 417 -16.28 6.05 18.51
C ASN A 417 -17.66 6.06 17.83
N ARG A 418 -18.66 6.63 18.50
CA ARG A 418 -20.02 6.79 17.96
C ARG A 418 -20.33 8.20 17.46
N ASN A 419 -19.37 9.11 17.43
CA ASN A 419 -19.59 10.50 16.98
C ASN A 419 -20.02 10.60 15.51
N TYR A 420 -19.77 9.58 14.69
CA TYR A 420 -20.33 9.49 13.34
C TYR A 420 -21.86 9.62 13.33
N THR A 421 -22.56 9.21 14.39
CA THR A 421 -24.03 9.32 14.50
C THR A 421 -24.52 10.77 14.48
N ASN A 422 -23.66 11.74 14.86
CA ASN A 422 -23.99 13.16 14.81
C ASN A 422 -24.26 13.67 13.40
N LEU A 423 -23.76 12.99 12.39
CA LEU A 423 -23.96 13.34 10.98
C LEU A 423 -25.06 12.50 10.32
N TRP A 424 -25.70 11.57 11.05
CA TRP A 424 -26.76 10.77 10.51
C TRP A 424 -28.06 11.58 10.37
N CYS A 425 -28.52 11.77 9.16
CA CYS A 425 -29.81 12.37 8.86
C CYS A 425 -30.87 11.26 8.69
N ALA A 426 -31.68 11.02 9.72
CA ALA A 426 -32.66 9.94 9.71
C ALA A 426 -33.72 10.13 8.60
N ALA A 427 -34.07 11.36 8.25
CA ALA A 427 -35.05 11.67 7.21
C ALA A 427 -34.57 11.26 5.81
N GLU A 428 -33.25 11.37 5.55
CA GLU A 428 -32.64 10.99 4.25
C GLU A 428 -31.97 9.59 4.35
N GLY A 429 -31.84 9.07 5.56
CA GLY A 429 -31.21 7.78 5.84
C GLY A 429 -29.73 7.73 5.46
N MET A 430 -28.98 8.79 5.59
CA MET A 430 -27.55 8.86 5.22
C MET A 430 -26.81 9.89 6.06
N PHE A 431 -25.49 9.85 6.00
CA PHE A 431 -24.64 10.87 6.59
C PHE A 431 -24.66 12.11 5.69
N LEU A 432 -24.97 13.27 6.27
CA LEU A 432 -25.04 14.53 5.54
C LEU A 432 -24.28 15.65 6.28
N PRO A 433 -23.82 16.67 5.57
CA PRO A 433 -23.28 17.86 6.20
C PRO A 433 -24.32 18.47 7.15
N ARG A 434 -23.89 18.79 8.38
CA ARG A 434 -24.73 19.35 9.43
C ARG A 434 -24.24 20.71 9.85
N ARG A 435 -25.14 21.66 10.04
CA ARG A 435 -24.83 23.01 10.53
C ARG A 435 -24.78 23.06 12.06
N ALA A 436 -24.20 24.13 12.60
CA ALA A 436 -24.13 24.35 14.04
C ALA A 436 -25.51 24.49 14.72
N ASP A 437 -26.53 24.92 13.99
CA ASP A 437 -27.91 24.97 14.46
C ASP A 437 -28.62 23.60 14.47
N GLY A 438 -27.92 22.54 14.08
CA GLY A 438 -28.45 21.19 14.01
C GLY A 438 -29.13 20.82 12.70
N SER A 439 -29.33 21.77 11.78
CA SER A 439 -29.95 21.50 10.48
C SER A 439 -29.00 20.77 9.52
N PHE A 440 -29.53 19.89 8.68
CA PHE A 440 -28.77 19.18 7.65
C PHE A 440 -28.88 19.86 6.28
N ILE A 441 -27.84 19.72 5.45
CA ILE A 441 -27.95 20.01 4.02
C ILE A 441 -28.74 18.87 3.37
N SER A 442 -29.73 19.22 2.56
CA SER A 442 -30.50 18.19 1.84
C SER A 442 -29.64 17.50 0.78
N ARG A 443 -29.80 16.19 0.61
CA ARG A 443 -29.12 15.41 -0.43
C ARG A 443 -29.27 16.02 -1.83
N LYS A 444 -30.43 16.58 -2.18
CA LYS A 444 -30.69 17.23 -3.47
C LYS A 444 -29.84 18.46 -3.73
N ASP A 445 -29.31 19.09 -2.67
CA ASP A 445 -28.45 20.27 -2.76
C ASP A 445 -26.96 19.90 -2.88
N LEU A 446 -26.61 18.65 -2.63
CA LEU A 446 -25.28 18.12 -2.86
C LEU A 446 -25.04 17.93 -4.35
N LYS A 447 -23.93 18.45 -4.86
CA LYS A 447 -23.55 18.37 -6.28
C LYS A 447 -22.17 17.75 -6.47
N PRO A 448 -21.99 16.91 -7.51
CA PRO A 448 -20.64 16.49 -7.88
C PRO A 448 -19.72 17.70 -8.06
N PRO A 449 -18.45 17.58 -7.72
CA PRO A 449 -17.71 16.40 -7.25
C PRO A 449 -17.86 16.07 -5.75
N TYR A 450 -18.99 16.37 -5.12
CA TYR A 450 -19.30 16.06 -3.70
C TYR A 450 -18.18 16.44 -2.72
N ARG A 451 -17.81 17.73 -2.75
CA ARG A 451 -16.68 18.26 -1.97
C ARG A 451 -16.83 18.18 -0.44
N ASP A 452 -17.98 17.74 0.04
CA ASP A 452 -18.25 17.51 1.45
C ASP A 452 -17.92 16.07 1.90
N TYR A 453 -17.49 15.22 0.96
CA TYR A 453 -17.04 13.84 1.20
C TYR A 453 -15.62 13.67 0.65
N CYS A 454 -14.76 12.97 1.39
CA CYS A 454 -13.42 12.66 0.90
C CYS A 454 -13.49 11.49 -0.08
N GLU A 455 -13.23 11.78 -1.36
CA GLU A 455 -13.18 10.79 -2.44
C GLU A 455 -14.37 9.84 -2.52
N GLN A 456 -15.50 10.27 -1.98
CA GLN A 456 -16.73 9.50 -1.90
C GLN A 456 -17.91 10.32 -2.45
N GLN A 457 -18.91 9.60 -2.86
CA GLN A 457 -20.27 10.15 -3.02
C GLN A 457 -21.12 9.76 -1.81
N PRO A 458 -22.26 10.43 -1.56
CA PRO A 458 -23.10 10.15 -0.38
C PRO A 458 -23.46 8.68 -0.21
N GLU A 459 -23.73 7.98 -1.32
CA GLU A 459 -24.10 6.58 -1.34
C GLU A 459 -22.96 5.62 -0.92
N THR A 460 -21.72 5.99 -1.17
CA THR A 460 -20.54 5.23 -0.71
C THR A 460 -20.22 5.59 0.73
N GLY A 461 -20.27 6.89 1.07
CA GLY A 461 -19.94 7.40 2.40
C GLY A 461 -20.82 6.82 3.52
N VAL A 462 -22.02 6.34 3.20
CA VAL A 462 -22.92 5.72 4.19
C VAL A 462 -22.34 4.42 4.78
N TRP A 463 -21.39 3.78 4.11
CA TRP A 463 -20.76 2.53 4.55
C TRP A 463 -19.45 2.72 5.31
N ALA A 464 -18.94 3.95 5.46
CA ALA A 464 -17.63 4.25 6.04
C ALA A 464 -17.58 4.11 7.59
N VAL A 465 -18.19 3.04 8.12
CA VAL A 465 -18.21 2.71 9.56
C VAL A 465 -17.87 1.22 9.78
N PRO A 466 -16.68 0.74 9.32
CA PRO A 466 -16.32 -0.67 9.47
C PRO A 466 -16.09 -1.08 10.92
N HIS A 467 -15.78 -0.14 11.81
CA HIS A 467 -15.50 -0.36 13.23
C HIS A 467 -16.76 -0.55 14.09
N ASP A 468 -17.93 -0.10 13.62
CA ASP A 468 -19.21 -0.23 14.34
C ASP A 468 -20.34 -0.64 13.39
N CYS A 469 -20.21 -1.84 12.80
CA CYS A 469 -21.18 -2.36 11.84
C CYS A 469 -22.58 -2.55 12.46
N GLU A 470 -22.65 -2.87 13.76
CA GLU A 470 -23.92 -3.04 14.47
C GLU A 470 -24.61 -1.69 14.68
N GLY A 471 -23.90 -0.67 15.14
CA GLY A 471 -24.43 0.69 15.25
C GLY A 471 -24.87 1.25 13.90
N LEU A 472 -24.10 0.99 12.84
CA LEU A 472 -24.50 1.37 11.48
C LEU A 472 -25.81 0.68 11.06
N ALA A 473 -25.95 -0.63 11.32
CA ALA A 473 -27.17 -1.36 11.02
C ALA A 473 -28.38 -0.83 11.81
N GLU A 474 -28.19 -0.46 13.09
CA GLU A 474 -29.26 0.17 13.90
C GLU A 474 -29.80 1.44 13.23
N LEU A 475 -28.89 2.32 12.75
CA LEU A 475 -29.29 3.54 12.02
C LEU A 475 -30.08 3.26 10.74
N MET A 476 -29.88 2.09 10.13
CA MET A 476 -30.55 1.68 8.89
C MET A 476 -31.85 0.87 9.12
N GLY A 477 -32.33 0.79 10.35
CA GLY A 477 -33.53 0.00 10.70
C GLY A 477 -33.22 -1.47 10.95
N GLY A 478 -32.02 -1.77 11.47
CA GLY A 478 -31.54 -3.10 11.80
C GLY A 478 -30.87 -3.81 10.62
N LYS A 479 -30.40 -5.03 10.87
CA LYS A 479 -29.65 -5.83 9.87
C LYS A 479 -30.41 -6.04 8.56
N VAL A 480 -31.72 -6.23 8.60
CA VAL A 480 -32.57 -6.40 7.41
C VAL A 480 -32.59 -5.12 6.56
N GLY A 481 -32.70 -3.95 7.21
CA GLY A 481 -32.63 -2.66 6.55
C GLY A 481 -31.26 -2.40 5.90
N ALA A 482 -30.20 -2.71 6.63
CA ALA A 482 -28.83 -2.60 6.14
C ALA A 482 -28.57 -3.51 4.93
N ILE A 483 -28.98 -4.79 4.98
CA ILE A 483 -28.85 -5.72 3.85
C ILE A 483 -29.59 -5.20 2.61
N ARG A 484 -30.84 -4.76 2.75
CA ARG A 484 -31.62 -4.24 1.62
C ARG A 484 -30.91 -3.05 0.95
N ARG A 485 -30.36 -2.11 1.74
CA ARG A 485 -29.65 -0.94 1.21
C ARG A 485 -28.34 -1.32 0.55
N LEU A 486 -27.64 -2.30 1.12
CA LEU A 486 -26.40 -2.79 0.56
C LEU A 486 -26.64 -3.54 -0.76
N ASP A 487 -27.75 -4.29 -0.87
CA ASP A 487 -28.19 -4.89 -2.15
C ASP A 487 -28.45 -3.80 -3.20
N GLU A 488 -29.21 -2.78 -2.86
CA GLU A 488 -29.49 -1.65 -3.75
C GLU A 488 -28.20 -0.96 -4.20
N PHE A 489 -27.26 -0.71 -3.29
CA PHE A 489 -25.96 -0.13 -3.59
C PHE A 489 -25.18 -0.96 -4.61
N PHE A 490 -25.06 -2.28 -4.37
CA PHE A 490 -24.36 -3.17 -5.31
C PHE A 490 -25.06 -3.31 -6.65
N ASP A 491 -26.37 -3.37 -6.67
CA ASP A 491 -27.15 -3.61 -7.89
C ASP A 491 -27.26 -2.35 -8.77
N THR A 492 -27.19 -1.15 -8.17
CA THR A 492 -27.46 0.09 -8.90
C THR A 492 -26.27 1.00 -9.11
N ILE A 493 -25.25 0.95 -8.23
CA ILE A 493 -24.18 1.95 -8.20
C ILE A 493 -22.78 1.30 -8.30
N PHE A 494 -22.50 0.27 -7.51
CA PHE A 494 -21.14 -0.22 -7.23
C PHE A 494 -20.30 -0.52 -8.48
N PHE A 495 -20.89 -1.12 -9.50
CA PHE A 495 -20.20 -1.48 -10.75
C PHE A 495 -20.32 -0.41 -11.85
N LYS A 496 -20.84 0.77 -11.55
CA LYS A 496 -20.84 1.90 -12.48
C LYS A 496 -19.61 2.77 -12.27
N PRO A 497 -19.19 3.54 -13.29
CA PRO A 497 -18.14 4.54 -13.10
C PRO A 497 -18.50 5.49 -11.94
N ASP A 498 -17.53 5.76 -11.08
CA ASP A 498 -17.73 6.52 -9.85
C ASP A 498 -17.89 8.05 -10.07
N GLY A 499 -17.76 8.50 -11.31
CA GLY A 499 -17.82 9.92 -11.68
C GLY A 499 -16.54 10.72 -11.33
N ARG A 500 -15.52 10.07 -10.75
CA ARG A 500 -14.21 10.66 -10.40
C ARG A 500 -13.10 10.21 -11.34
N GLY A 501 -13.40 9.24 -12.21
CA GLY A 501 -12.48 8.72 -13.21
C GLY A 501 -12.13 7.25 -13.02
N ASN A 502 -12.59 6.59 -11.95
CA ASN A 502 -12.42 5.14 -11.78
C ASN A 502 -13.41 4.36 -12.63
N GLY A 503 -13.08 3.11 -12.93
CA GLY A 503 -13.93 2.22 -13.72
C GLY A 503 -15.19 1.79 -12.96
N SER A 504 -15.08 1.65 -11.65
CA SER A 504 -16.18 1.33 -10.73
C SER A 504 -15.93 1.96 -9.36
N ILE A 505 -16.91 1.85 -8.45
CA ILE A 505 -16.74 2.29 -7.06
C ILE A 505 -15.59 1.52 -6.37
N HIS A 506 -15.35 0.25 -6.75
CA HIS A 506 -14.22 -0.53 -6.24
C HIS A 506 -12.85 0.04 -6.58
N GLY A 507 -12.73 0.81 -7.63
CA GLY A 507 -11.49 1.47 -8.03
C GLY A 507 -11.02 2.56 -7.05
N ASN A 508 -11.72 2.75 -5.92
CA ASN A 508 -11.28 3.59 -4.82
C ASN A 508 -11.47 2.86 -3.48
N GLU A 509 -10.51 2.96 -2.59
CA GLU A 509 -10.32 2.21 -1.36
C GLU A 509 -11.45 2.37 -0.36
N THR A 510 -12.18 3.49 -0.41
CA THR A 510 -13.31 3.79 0.48
C THR A 510 -14.42 2.74 0.46
N SER A 511 -14.45 1.89 -0.56
CA SER A 511 -15.48 0.86 -0.78
C SER A 511 -14.99 -0.56 -0.54
N HIS A 512 -13.71 -0.79 -0.28
CA HIS A 512 -13.09 -2.12 -0.23
C HIS A 512 -13.71 -3.05 0.80
N HIS A 513 -14.21 -2.53 1.90
CA HIS A 513 -14.86 -3.29 2.97
C HIS A 513 -16.33 -3.62 2.67
N CYS A 514 -16.99 -2.92 1.73
CA CYS A 514 -18.45 -2.99 1.55
C CYS A 514 -18.98 -4.40 1.29
N ALA A 515 -18.28 -5.20 0.46
CA ALA A 515 -18.73 -6.57 0.16
C ALA A 515 -18.73 -7.49 1.39
N TYR A 516 -17.90 -7.19 2.39
CA TYR A 516 -17.76 -8.00 3.60
C TYR A 516 -18.72 -7.58 4.73
N LEU A 517 -19.39 -6.43 4.63
CA LEU A 517 -20.39 -5.98 5.59
C LEU A 517 -21.57 -6.95 5.71
N TYR A 518 -21.91 -7.67 4.63
CA TYR A 518 -22.99 -8.64 4.68
C TYR A 518 -22.78 -9.73 5.74
N ASN A 519 -21.53 -10.16 6.01
CA ASN A 519 -21.24 -11.11 7.09
C ASN A 519 -21.69 -10.56 8.45
N ARG A 520 -21.40 -9.28 8.72
CA ARG A 520 -21.77 -8.60 9.97
C ARG A 520 -23.28 -8.46 10.10
N PHE A 521 -23.97 -8.35 8.98
CA PHE A 521 -25.44 -8.26 8.96
C PHE A 521 -26.13 -9.64 8.92
N GLY A 522 -25.35 -10.74 8.82
CA GLY A 522 -25.88 -12.11 8.86
C GLY A 522 -26.29 -12.69 7.50
N ALA A 523 -25.74 -12.18 6.41
CA ALA A 523 -25.97 -12.64 5.03
C ALA A 523 -24.66 -13.04 4.31
N PRO A 524 -23.93 -14.05 4.81
CA PRO A 524 -22.60 -14.41 4.30
C PRO A 524 -22.62 -14.90 2.84
N ASP A 525 -23.71 -15.48 2.37
CA ASP A 525 -23.89 -15.86 0.97
C ASP A 525 -23.81 -14.65 0.03
N LYS A 526 -24.29 -13.49 0.47
CA LYS A 526 -24.18 -12.24 -0.30
C LYS A 526 -22.74 -11.71 -0.32
N THR A 527 -21.99 -11.76 0.78
CA THR A 527 -20.54 -11.50 0.77
C THR A 527 -19.85 -12.34 -0.28
N GLN A 528 -20.05 -13.65 -0.26
CA GLN A 528 -19.41 -14.61 -1.17
C GLN A 528 -19.71 -14.26 -2.63
N ARG A 529 -20.97 -13.97 -2.95
CA ARG A 529 -21.40 -13.59 -4.30
C ARG A 529 -20.73 -12.27 -4.74
N ARG A 530 -20.78 -11.22 -3.91
CA ARG A 530 -20.25 -9.89 -4.28
C ARG A 530 -18.73 -9.90 -4.42
N VAL A 531 -18.01 -10.58 -3.53
CA VAL A 531 -16.56 -10.75 -3.64
C VAL A 531 -16.18 -11.40 -4.98
N ARG A 532 -16.86 -12.49 -5.38
CA ARG A 532 -16.58 -13.14 -6.66
C ARG A 532 -16.94 -12.26 -7.87
N GLN A 533 -17.98 -11.43 -7.76
CA GLN A 533 -18.30 -10.44 -8.79
C GLN A 533 -17.21 -9.37 -8.95
N ILE A 534 -16.65 -8.88 -7.83
CA ILE A 534 -15.57 -7.88 -7.85
C ILE A 534 -14.30 -8.48 -8.44
N LEU A 535 -13.87 -9.66 -7.96
CA LEU A 535 -12.70 -10.38 -8.48
C LEU A 535 -12.77 -10.58 -10.00
N ALA A 536 -13.96 -10.87 -10.54
CA ALA A 536 -14.15 -11.11 -11.96
C ALA A 536 -14.25 -9.84 -12.83
N LYS A 537 -14.66 -8.71 -12.24
CA LYS A 537 -14.97 -7.49 -13.01
C LYS A 537 -13.91 -6.40 -12.92
N CYS A 538 -13.23 -6.31 -11.76
CA CYS A 538 -12.38 -5.17 -11.44
C CYS A 538 -10.88 -5.47 -11.60
N TYR A 539 -10.51 -6.71 -11.92
CA TYR A 539 -9.12 -7.16 -12.09
C TYR A 539 -8.93 -7.92 -13.39
N SER A 540 -7.79 -7.73 -14.02
CA SER A 540 -7.48 -8.39 -15.31
C SER A 540 -5.98 -8.54 -15.54
N THR A 541 -5.61 -9.44 -16.46
CA THR A 541 -4.22 -9.65 -16.91
C THR A 541 -3.80 -8.70 -18.03
N ASN A 542 -4.65 -7.79 -18.47
CA ASN A 542 -4.29 -6.81 -19.49
C ASN A 542 -3.45 -5.65 -18.93
N ARG A 543 -2.89 -4.81 -19.79
CA ARG A 543 -2.04 -3.68 -19.41
C ARG A 543 -2.74 -2.60 -18.58
N LYS A 544 -4.06 -2.49 -18.64
CA LYS A 544 -4.84 -1.62 -17.78
C LYS A 544 -4.83 -2.11 -16.33
N GLY A 545 -4.94 -3.42 -16.12
CA GLY A 545 -4.82 -4.11 -14.84
C GLY A 545 -6.07 -3.98 -13.97
N PHE A 546 -6.20 -2.86 -13.29
CA PHE A 546 -7.20 -2.62 -12.24
C PHE A 546 -8.20 -1.52 -12.63
N ASP A 547 -9.33 -1.47 -11.94
CA ASP A 547 -10.37 -0.46 -12.14
C ASP A 547 -10.06 0.91 -11.52
N GLY A 548 -8.96 1.03 -10.77
CA GLY A 548 -8.44 2.24 -10.13
C GLY A 548 -6.93 2.13 -9.98
N HIS A 549 -6.32 3.11 -9.29
CA HIS A 549 -4.91 3.06 -8.98
C HIS A 549 -4.60 1.91 -8.02
N GLU A 550 -3.40 1.38 -8.13
CA GLU A 550 -2.95 0.24 -7.31
C GLU A 550 -2.69 0.66 -5.84
N ASP A 551 -2.24 1.89 -5.67
CA ASP A 551 -2.03 2.60 -4.41
C ASP A 551 -1.20 1.81 -3.38
N CYS A 552 0.06 1.55 -3.80
CA CYS A 552 1.13 1.02 -2.95
C CYS A 552 0.81 -0.33 -2.29
N GLY A 553 0.19 -1.24 -3.04
CA GLY A 553 -0.14 -2.59 -2.60
C GLY A 553 -1.61 -2.79 -2.23
N GLN A 554 -2.39 -1.73 -2.01
CA GLN A 554 -3.73 -1.87 -1.44
C GLN A 554 -4.71 -2.63 -2.35
N MET A 555 -4.80 -2.28 -3.64
CA MET A 555 -5.67 -2.99 -4.58
C MET A 555 -5.26 -4.45 -4.74
N SER A 556 -3.95 -4.68 -4.79
CA SER A 556 -3.37 -6.02 -4.89
C SER A 556 -3.61 -6.86 -3.65
N ALA A 557 -3.43 -6.30 -2.46
CA ALA A 557 -3.70 -6.98 -1.19
C ALA A 557 -5.18 -7.35 -1.05
N TRP A 558 -6.09 -6.48 -1.52
CA TRP A 558 -7.53 -6.80 -1.56
C TRP A 558 -7.80 -8.04 -2.42
N TYR A 559 -7.20 -8.09 -3.63
CA TYR A 559 -7.31 -9.26 -4.51
C TYR A 559 -6.76 -10.53 -3.85
N ILE A 560 -5.56 -10.45 -3.28
CA ILE A 560 -4.87 -11.57 -2.62
C ILE A 560 -5.74 -12.15 -1.50
N PHE A 561 -6.16 -11.32 -0.55
CA PHE A 561 -7.02 -11.74 0.54
C PHE A 561 -8.32 -12.37 0.04
N SER A 562 -8.98 -11.70 -0.89
CA SER A 562 -10.26 -12.17 -1.43
C SER A 562 -10.12 -13.48 -2.23
N ALA A 563 -9.01 -13.64 -2.98
CA ALA A 563 -8.69 -14.89 -3.68
C ALA A 563 -8.37 -16.05 -2.72
N LEU A 564 -7.78 -15.75 -1.56
CA LEU A 564 -7.55 -16.72 -0.48
C LEU A 564 -8.82 -17.04 0.32
N GLY A 565 -9.87 -16.21 0.22
CA GLY A 565 -11.17 -16.44 0.82
C GLY A 565 -11.39 -15.79 2.19
N PHE A 566 -10.61 -14.78 2.59
CA PHE A 566 -10.82 -14.00 3.81
C PHE A 566 -10.33 -12.56 3.63
N TYR A 567 -10.79 -11.62 4.49
CA TYR A 567 -10.48 -10.19 4.34
C TYR A 567 -10.54 -9.46 5.70
N PRO A 568 -9.61 -8.54 6.01
CA PRO A 568 -9.60 -7.76 7.25
C PRO A 568 -10.58 -6.56 7.16
N LEU A 569 -11.87 -6.77 7.40
CA LEU A 569 -12.88 -5.71 7.35
C LEU A 569 -12.58 -4.58 8.36
N ASP A 570 -12.18 -4.95 9.56
CA ASP A 570 -11.69 -4.07 10.62
C ASP A 570 -10.30 -4.57 11.06
N PRO A 571 -9.21 -4.01 10.53
CA PRO A 571 -7.85 -4.49 10.79
C PRO A 571 -7.48 -4.53 12.27
N VAL A 572 -7.94 -3.53 13.05
CA VAL A 572 -7.64 -3.42 14.49
C VAL A 572 -8.28 -4.53 15.31
N SER A 573 -9.38 -5.11 14.84
CA SER A 573 -10.05 -6.23 15.53
C SER A 573 -9.18 -7.50 15.59
N GLY A 574 -8.18 -7.62 14.70
CA GLY A 574 -7.43 -8.86 14.52
C GLY A 574 -8.26 -10.01 13.96
N GLU A 575 -9.42 -9.72 13.37
CA GLU A 575 -10.32 -10.70 12.74
C GLU A 575 -10.34 -10.52 11.21
N TYR A 576 -10.57 -11.61 10.51
CA TYR A 576 -10.80 -11.64 9.07
C TYR A 576 -12.19 -12.20 8.79
N GLU A 577 -12.96 -11.52 7.94
CA GLU A 577 -14.23 -11.99 7.42
C GLU A 577 -14.02 -13.08 6.36
N ILE A 578 -14.80 -14.13 6.41
CA ILE A 578 -14.75 -15.20 5.40
C ILE A 578 -15.51 -14.77 4.16
N GLY A 579 -14.86 -14.89 2.99
CA GLY A 579 -15.43 -14.65 1.67
C GLY A 579 -15.62 -15.93 0.88
N SER A 580 -15.32 -15.87 -0.43
CA SER A 580 -15.38 -17.02 -1.34
C SER A 580 -14.04 -17.15 -2.08
N PRO A 581 -13.25 -18.19 -1.79
CA PRO A 581 -11.92 -18.35 -2.36
C PRO A 581 -11.97 -18.54 -3.89
N LEU A 582 -11.00 -17.96 -4.60
CA LEU A 582 -10.82 -18.11 -6.05
C LEU A 582 -9.79 -19.20 -6.38
N VAL A 583 -8.95 -19.55 -5.42
CA VAL A 583 -7.92 -20.59 -5.56
C VAL A 583 -8.45 -21.98 -5.20
N LYS A 584 -7.88 -23.03 -5.78
CA LYS A 584 -8.16 -24.43 -5.40
C LYS A 584 -7.51 -24.80 -4.07
N SER A 585 -6.32 -24.29 -3.84
CA SER A 585 -5.60 -24.40 -2.59
C SER A 585 -4.52 -23.34 -2.49
N ALA A 586 -4.10 -23.03 -1.27
CA ALA A 586 -2.97 -22.16 -0.99
C ALA A 586 -2.16 -22.70 0.20
N THR A 587 -0.86 -22.42 0.19
CA THR A 587 0.04 -22.68 1.32
C THR A 587 0.72 -21.36 1.69
N LEU A 588 0.56 -20.92 2.93
CA LEU A 588 1.17 -19.71 3.47
C LEU A 588 2.19 -20.10 4.53
N LYS A 589 3.44 -19.66 4.38
CA LYS A 589 4.48 -19.75 5.41
C LYS A 589 4.36 -18.53 6.33
N LEU A 590 3.99 -18.74 7.56
CA LEU A 590 3.71 -17.71 8.57
C LEU A 590 4.76 -17.79 9.70
N GLY A 591 5.97 -17.29 9.42
CA GLY A 591 7.12 -17.54 10.30
C GLY A 591 7.46 -19.02 10.36
N ALA A 592 7.43 -19.60 11.57
CA ALA A 592 7.70 -21.03 11.77
C ALA A 592 6.49 -21.94 11.48
N ALA A 593 5.31 -21.36 11.30
CA ALA A 593 4.07 -22.11 11.05
C ALA A 593 3.72 -22.11 9.56
N THR A 594 2.87 -23.06 9.17
CA THR A 594 2.32 -23.14 7.81
C THR A 594 0.80 -23.27 7.88
N LEU A 595 0.11 -22.40 7.18
CA LEU A 595 -1.34 -22.51 6.95
C LEU A 595 -1.59 -23.07 5.55
N ARG A 596 -2.42 -24.11 5.47
CA ARG A 596 -2.92 -24.65 4.19
C ARG A 596 -4.41 -24.28 4.04
N ALA A 597 -4.74 -23.51 3.04
CA ALA A 597 -6.12 -23.31 2.63
C ALA A 597 -6.50 -24.35 1.57
N VAL A 598 -7.58 -25.07 1.77
CA VAL A 598 -8.07 -26.16 0.89
C VAL A 598 -9.52 -25.92 0.54
N VAL A 599 -9.84 -25.96 -0.75
CA VAL A 599 -11.19 -25.73 -1.26
C VAL A 599 -11.76 -27.04 -1.80
N ARG A 600 -12.63 -27.68 -1.02
CA ARG A 600 -13.33 -28.91 -1.42
C ARG A 600 -14.54 -28.58 -2.29
N GLY A 601 -14.78 -29.35 -3.34
CA GLY A 601 -15.82 -29.03 -4.31
C GLY A 601 -15.50 -27.82 -5.20
N TYR A 602 -14.21 -27.51 -5.36
CA TYR A 602 -13.75 -26.40 -6.18
C TYR A 602 -14.21 -26.55 -7.64
N ALA A 603 -14.88 -25.50 -8.13
CA ALA A 603 -14.99 -25.21 -9.57
C ALA A 603 -14.94 -23.68 -9.73
N LEU A 604 -14.39 -23.19 -10.83
CA LEU A 604 -14.16 -21.74 -11.01
C LEU A 604 -15.46 -20.92 -10.93
N ASN A 605 -16.57 -21.49 -11.35
CA ASN A 605 -17.89 -20.87 -11.27
C ASN A 605 -18.63 -21.11 -9.94
N HIS A 606 -18.15 -21.98 -9.04
CA HIS A 606 -18.73 -22.14 -7.71
C HIS A 606 -18.28 -20.99 -6.82
N TRP A 607 -19.21 -20.19 -6.36
CA TRP A 607 -18.93 -19.09 -5.45
C TRP A 607 -19.49 -19.33 -4.04
N ARG A 608 -20.45 -20.26 -3.88
CA ARG A 608 -21.13 -20.48 -2.62
C ARG A 608 -20.32 -21.40 -1.72
N VAL A 609 -19.98 -20.90 -0.54
CA VAL A 609 -19.31 -21.66 0.54
C VAL A 609 -20.39 -22.16 1.51
N LYS A 610 -20.47 -23.46 1.66
CA LYS A 610 -21.41 -24.11 2.57
C LYS A 610 -20.94 -24.08 4.02
N ARG A 611 -19.63 -24.32 4.22
CA ARG A 611 -19.01 -24.44 5.53
C ARG A 611 -17.53 -24.09 5.46
N VAL A 612 -17.00 -23.52 6.54
CA VAL A 612 -15.58 -23.27 6.70
C VAL A 612 -15.10 -23.82 8.04
N THR A 613 -13.96 -24.49 8.06
CA THR A 613 -13.34 -24.99 9.28
C THR A 613 -11.87 -24.60 9.36
N LEU A 614 -11.38 -24.27 10.55
CA LEU A 614 -9.97 -24.14 10.85
C LEU A 614 -9.56 -25.26 11.79
N ASN A 615 -8.63 -26.12 11.37
CA ASN A 615 -8.17 -27.28 12.14
C ASN A 615 -9.33 -28.17 12.62
N GLY A 616 -10.34 -28.39 11.75
CA GLY A 616 -11.54 -29.18 12.03
C GLY A 616 -12.64 -28.46 12.84
N ARG A 617 -12.35 -27.30 13.42
CA ARG A 617 -13.34 -26.48 14.14
C ARG A 617 -14.08 -25.58 13.15
N GLU A 618 -15.41 -25.62 13.18
CA GLU A 618 -16.26 -24.80 12.32
C GLU A 618 -16.23 -23.31 12.71
N LEU A 619 -16.19 -22.46 11.69
CA LEU A 619 -16.24 -20.99 11.81
C LEU A 619 -17.67 -20.50 11.53
N SER A 620 -18.60 -20.84 12.41
CA SER A 620 -20.04 -20.57 12.23
C SER A 620 -20.40 -19.08 12.20
N ASN A 621 -19.54 -18.22 12.74
CA ASN A 621 -19.69 -16.76 12.69
C ASN A 621 -19.07 -16.11 11.43
N TRP A 622 -18.57 -16.92 10.48
CA TRP A 622 -17.93 -16.48 9.24
C TRP A 622 -16.73 -15.57 9.47
N ARG A 623 -15.99 -15.80 10.54
CA ARG A 623 -14.78 -15.04 10.90
C ARG A 623 -13.68 -15.95 11.41
N VAL A 624 -12.44 -15.53 11.18
CA VAL A 624 -11.25 -16.19 11.71
C VAL A 624 -10.30 -15.14 12.32
N ARG A 625 -9.67 -15.46 13.44
CA ARG A 625 -8.76 -14.54 14.12
C ARG A 625 -7.35 -14.67 13.56
N HIS A 626 -6.62 -13.55 13.46
CA HIS A 626 -5.21 -13.52 13.13
C HIS A 626 -4.38 -14.46 14.03
N ALA A 627 -4.61 -14.38 15.34
CA ALA A 627 -3.93 -15.22 16.33
C ALA A 627 -4.16 -16.73 16.14
N ASP A 628 -5.19 -17.14 15.41
CA ASP A 628 -5.43 -18.56 15.09
C ASP A 628 -4.82 -18.94 13.73
N ILE A 629 -4.82 -18.00 12.75
CA ILE A 629 -4.16 -18.20 11.44
C ILE A 629 -2.66 -18.38 11.59
N VAL A 630 -2.00 -17.52 12.37
CA VAL A 630 -0.52 -17.56 12.52
C VAL A 630 0.00 -18.78 13.28
N LYS A 631 -0.88 -19.56 13.90
CA LYS A 631 -0.52 -20.88 14.45
C LYS A 631 -0.40 -21.97 13.38
N GLY A 632 -0.87 -21.66 12.15
CA GLY A 632 -0.88 -22.61 11.05
C GLY A 632 -1.97 -23.69 11.15
N GLY A 633 -1.83 -24.70 10.30
CA GLY A 633 -2.80 -25.79 10.19
C GLY A 633 -3.59 -25.76 8.89
N GLU A 634 -4.86 -26.19 8.93
CA GLU A 634 -5.68 -26.33 7.72
C GLU A 634 -6.96 -25.53 7.82
N LEU A 635 -7.15 -24.56 6.89
CA LEU A 635 -8.37 -23.80 6.67
C LEU A 635 -9.11 -24.46 5.48
N VAL A 636 -10.26 -25.08 5.74
CA VAL A 636 -11.00 -25.82 4.72
C VAL A 636 -12.30 -25.11 4.38
N PHE A 637 -12.49 -24.81 3.09
CA PHE A 637 -13.73 -24.32 2.52
C PHE A 637 -14.45 -25.46 1.84
N GLU A 638 -15.71 -25.70 2.19
CA GLU A 638 -16.59 -26.64 1.49
C GLU A 638 -17.52 -25.86 0.56
N MET A 639 -17.26 -25.98 -0.75
CA MET A 639 -18.09 -25.31 -1.77
C MET A 639 -19.32 -26.15 -2.12
N THR A 640 -20.34 -25.46 -2.60
CA THR A 640 -21.53 -26.09 -3.19
C THR A 640 -21.82 -25.46 -4.54
N GLU A 641 -22.62 -26.14 -5.33
CA GLU A 641 -23.20 -25.55 -6.54
C GLU A 641 -23.99 -24.28 -6.19
N ASN A 642 -24.05 -23.34 -7.13
CA ASN A 642 -24.64 -22.00 -6.94
C ASN A 642 -26.17 -22.03 -6.86
#